data_ff9baa114595cf8228fa3673afdf794f
#
_entry.id   ff9baa114595cf8228fa3673afdf794f
#
_cell.length_a   1.000
_cell.length_b   1.000
_cell.length_c   1.000
_cell.angle_alpha   90.00
_cell.angle_beta   90.00
_cell.angle_gamma   90.00
#
_symmetry.space_group_name_H-M   'P 1'
#
loop_
_entity.id
_entity.type
_entity.pdbx_description
1 polymer ?
#
loop_
_entity_poly.entity_id
_entity_poly.type
_entity_poly.pdbx_seq_one_letter_code
_entity_poly.pdbx_strand_id
1 'polypeptide(L)'
;MQLAAIIVSLVLIVVGVALFLRALLQIYNFMRLGQNVPAGTRTDEPAQRTVTVAREFLGHTRMNRWGIVGVAHWFVAVGFFSLLLTIVNAIGQLFKADWLLPIIGDWAPYNVFVEFIGTMTVLGILTLIVIRQLAHPRKPGRKSRFAGSNFGQAYFVEAVILIVGVCIFMLHALEGAQHHVDGYEASFFISYPVVNWLEGMDVSTLQNLTYFFAGLKIATSFIWMITVALKQDMGVAWHRFLAFPNIWFKRNAKGKTSLGELLPMTSGGKEIDFEDPGEDDVYGVSQIEHFSWKGLLDFSTCTECGRCQSQCPAWNTGKPLSPKLLIMSLRDHAHAKAPYLLAGGGKTMEGEEKASEEQLKDVPAAALAEAERPLIGTVEENGVIDPDVLWSCTTCGACVEQCPVDIEHIDHIVDMRRYQVMIESAFPSEAGTMLKNLEKKGNPWGLAKKQRVEWTKEVDFEVPIVGKDVEDLTEIDYLYWVGCAGALEDRAKKTTKAFAELLHIAGVKFAIMGGDEKCTGDSARRLGNEPLFQQLGQENVAMLNMAFGEDDDEPETKKPKSSKKIVATCPHCFNTIANEYPQLGGEYEVIHHTQLLQHLIDEGKLIPVTPVEGLITYHDPCYLGRHNKIYTPPREIIAKVPGLRNEEMHRHKERGFCCGAGGARMWMEERIGKRINNERVDEALSLNPDIVSTACPFCLVMLTDSVNGKKNDGKAKESVQVVDVSQLLLDSVKTPADPAGEAESADTPEPEPVK
;
A
#
# COMPACT_ATOMS: atom_id res chain seq x y z
N MET A 1 34.84 -17.11 -38.66
CA MET A 1 34.06 -16.53 -37.53
C MET A 1 32.56 -16.84 -37.70
N GLN A 2 31.97 -16.62 -38.86
CA GLN A 2 30.52 -16.77 -39.16
C GLN A 2 29.94 -18.12 -38.72
N LEU A 3 30.48 -19.26 -39.17
CA LEU A 3 29.94 -20.58 -38.86
C LEU A 3 29.89 -20.86 -37.35
N ALA A 4 30.92 -20.45 -36.60
CA ALA A 4 30.93 -20.59 -35.13
C ALA A 4 29.87 -19.73 -34.47
N ALA A 5 29.70 -18.49 -34.93
CA ALA A 5 28.66 -17.58 -34.43
C ALA A 5 27.25 -18.14 -34.70
N ILE A 6 26.98 -18.68 -35.89
CA ILE A 6 25.71 -19.34 -36.26
C ILE A 6 25.44 -20.52 -35.31
N ILE A 7 26.38 -21.48 -35.20
CA ILE A 7 26.17 -22.69 -34.41
C ILE A 7 25.88 -22.35 -32.93
N VAL A 8 26.73 -21.52 -32.31
CA VAL A 8 26.58 -21.13 -30.92
C VAL A 8 25.25 -20.41 -30.69
N SER A 9 24.92 -19.46 -31.57
CA SER A 9 23.67 -18.69 -31.43
C SER A 9 22.43 -19.58 -31.58
N LEU A 10 22.38 -20.46 -32.55
CA LEU A 10 21.24 -21.37 -32.77
C LEU A 10 21.05 -22.32 -31.59
N VAL A 11 22.13 -22.89 -31.06
CA VAL A 11 22.06 -23.76 -29.87
C VAL A 11 21.51 -22.97 -28.66
N LEU A 12 22.02 -21.77 -28.41
CA LEU A 12 21.54 -20.95 -27.32
C LEU A 12 20.07 -20.51 -27.47
N ILE A 13 19.64 -20.20 -28.69
CA ILE A 13 18.24 -19.88 -29.01
C ILE A 13 17.33 -21.06 -28.67
N VAL A 14 17.65 -22.26 -29.22
CA VAL A 14 16.79 -23.44 -28.99
C VAL A 14 16.73 -23.82 -27.53
N VAL A 15 17.88 -23.89 -26.86
CA VAL A 15 17.94 -24.22 -25.42
C VAL A 15 17.23 -23.15 -24.58
N GLY A 16 17.50 -21.86 -24.87
CA GLY A 16 16.91 -20.75 -24.13
C GLY A 16 15.39 -20.70 -24.24
N VAL A 17 14.86 -20.84 -25.47
CA VAL A 17 13.40 -20.84 -25.68
C VAL A 17 12.75 -22.05 -25.00
N ALA A 18 13.34 -23.27 -25.18
CA ALA A 18 12.79 -24.48 -24.58
C ALA A 18 12.73 -24.39 -23.03
N LEU A 19 13.81 -23.95 -22.41
CA LEU A 19 13.85 -23.77 -20.95
C LEU A 19 12.91 -22.67 -20.48
N PHE A 20 12.80 -21.57 -21.22
CA PHE A 20 11.90 -20.47 -20.85
C PHE A 20 10.41 -20.88 -20.92
N LEU A 21 10.01 -21.59 -21.96
CA LEU A 21 8.64 -22.14 -22.08
C LEU A 21 8.36 -23.12 -20.94
N ARG A 22 9.33 -24.01 -20.62
CA ARG A 22 9.22 -24.88 -19.44
C ARG A 22 9.03 -24.08 -18.15
N ALA A 23 9.81 -23.01 -17.95
CA ALA A 23 9.71 -22.17 -16.76
C ALA A 23 8.35 -21.47 -16.65
N LEU A 24 7.77 -20.98 -17.77
CA LEU A 24 6.43 -20.42 -17.80
C LEU A 24 5.37 -21.44 -17.35
N LEU A 25 5.46 -22.68 -17.82
CA LEU A 25 4.56 -23.76 -17.39
C LEU A 25 4.75 -24.10 -15.90
N GLN A 26 5.98 -24.10 -15.41
CA GLN A 26 6.28 -24.33 -13.99
C GLN A 26 5.69 -23.22 -13.12
N ILE A 27 5.86 -21.94 -13.50
CA ILE A 27 5.26 -20.80 -12.78
C ILE A 27 3.73 -20.88 -12.80
N TYR A 28 3.13 -21.22 -13.94
CA TYR A 28 1.69 -21.42 -14.04
C TYR A 28 1.20 -22.52 -13.07
N ASN A 29 1.86 -23.68 -13.07
CA ASN A 29 1.54 -24.78 -12.15
C ASN A 29 1.77 -24.38 -10.69
N PHE A 30 2.84 -23.64 -10.40
CA PHE A 30 3.12 -23.10 -9.07
C PHE A 30 2.01 -22.15 -8.58
N MET A 31 1.52 -21.23 -9.43
CA MET A 31 0.40 -20.34 -9.05
C MET A 31 -0.87 -21.14 -8.67
N ARG A 32 -1.10 -22.29 -9.31
CA ARG A 32 -2.26 -23.14 -9.03
C ARG A 32 -2.18 -23.92 -7.71
N LEU A 33 -1.05 -23.89 -7.01
CA LEU A 33 -0.92 -24.46 -5.67
C LEU A 33 -1.63 -23.63 -4.60
N GLY A 34 -1.80 -22.33 -4.84
CA GLY A 34 -2.53 -21.44 -3.93
C GLY A 34 -4.04 -21.64 -4.02
N GLN A 35 -4.75 -21.24 -2.96
CA GLN A 35 -6.19 -21.32 -2.91
C GLN A 35 -6.88 -20.47 -4.01
N ASN A 36 -8.07 -20.87 -4.39
CA ASN A 36 -8.91 -20.08 -5.25
C ASN A 36 -9.34 -18.78 -4.56
N VAL A 37 -9.67 -17.78 -5.36
CA VAL A 37 -10.36 -16.56 -4.89
C VAL A 37 -11.83 -16.63 -5.27
N PRO A 38 -12.73 -15.91 -4.58
CA PRO A 38 -14.15 -15.88 -4.94
C PRO A 38 -14.34 -15.53 -6.43
N ALA A 39 -15.26 -16.25 -7.07
CA ALA A 39 -15.48 -16.12 -8.50
C ALA A 39 -15.84 -14.68 -8.90
N GLY A 40 -15.22 -14.18 -9.95
CA GLY A 40 -15.49 -12.83 -10.48
C GLY A 40 -14.71 -11.71 -9.80
N THR A 41 -14.23 -11.86 -8.56
CA THR A 41 -13.62 -10.74 -7.79
C THR A 41 -12.31 -10.19 -8.39
N ARG A 42 -11.64 -10.97 -9.24
CA ARG A 42 -10.37 -10.59 -9.89
C ARG A 42 -10.47 -10.50 -11.41
N THR A 43 -11.67 -10.75 -11.97
CA THR A 43 -11.91 -10.80 -13.42
C THR A 43 -13.10 -9.96 -13.87
N ASP A 44 -13.78 -9.28 -12.94
CA ASP A 44 -14.79 -8.27 -13.19
C ASP A 44 -14.23 -7.09 -14.02
N GLU A 45 -15.08 -6.36 -14.70
CA GLU A 45 -14.72 -5.18 -15.50
C GLU A 45 -13.47 -5.36 -16.40
N PRO A 46 -13.36 -6.40 -17.27
CA PRO A 46 -12.11 -6.74 -17.97
C PRO A 46 -11.58 -5.61 -18.86
N ALA A 47 -12.43 -4.81 -19.46
CA ALA A 47 -12.04 -3.64 -20.25
C ALA A 47 -11.33 -2.60 -19.37
N GLN A 48 -11.89 -2.29 -18.20
CA GLN A 48 -11.32 -1.34 -17.26
C GLN A 48 -9.98 -1.85 -16.69
N ARG A 49 -9.87 -3.14 -16.39
CA ARG A 49 -8.60 -3.78 -15.96
C ARG A 49 -7.52 -3.63 -17.02
N THR A 50 -7.87 -3.84 -18.29
CA THR A 50 -6.93 -3.67 -19.42
C THR A 50 -6.47 -2.22 -19.56
N VAL A 51 -7.37 -1.25 -19.44
CA VAL A 51 -7.02 0.18 -19.42
C VAL A 51 -6.11 0.51 -18.24
N THR A 52 -6.38 -0.06 -17.08
CA THR A 52 -5.56 0.11 -15.88
C THR A 52 -4.14 -0.43 -16.08
N VAL A 53 -3.99 -1.63 -16.67
CA VAL A 53 -2.68 -2.19 -17.03
C VAL A 53 -1.95 -1.28 -18.03
N ALA A 54 -2.62 -0.85 -19.09
CA ALA A 54 -2.01 0.07 -20.07
C ALA A 54 -1.51 1.34 -19.38
N ARG A 55 -2.28 1.93 -18.50
CA ARG A 55 -1.91 3.14 -17.75
C ARG A 55 -0.76 2.91 -16.76
N GLU A 56 -0.79 1.83 -15.99
CA GLU A 56 0.17 1.59 -14.92
C GLU A 56 1.43 0.89 -15.40
N PHE A 57 1.34 -0.05 -16.35
CA PHE A 57 2.48 -0.78 -16.89
C PHE A 57 3.16 -0.01 -18.04
N LEU A 58 2.43 0.38 -19.11
CA LEU A 58 3.02 1.13 -20.21
C LEU A 58 3.27 2.60 -19.85
N GLY A 59 2.32 3.25 -19.19
CA GLY A 59 2.43 4.65 -18.76
C GLY A 59 3.31 4.86 -17.52
N HIS A 60 3.71 3.80 -16.82
CA HIS A 60 4.53 3.85 -15.58
C HIS A 60 4.04 4.85 -14.54
N THR A 61 2.72 5.11 -14.45
CA THR A 61 2.16 6.18 -13.63
C THR A 61 2.54 6.08 -12.16
N ARG A 62 2.66 4.88 -11.60
CA ARG A 62 3.13 4.64 -10.22
C ARG A 62 4.64 4.76 -10.08
N MET A 63 5.39 4.26 -11.08
CA MET A 63 6.85 4.37 -11.09
C MET A 63 7.30 5.83 -11.19
N ASN A 64 6.63 6.65 -12.01
CA ASN A 64 6.97 8.05 -12.25
C ASN A 64 6.81 8.96 -11.03
N ARG A 65 6.07 8.54 -9.99
CA ARG A 65 6.02 9.24 -8.69
C ARG A 65 7.40 9.36 -8.00
N TRP A 66 8.39 8.60 -8.45
CA TRP A 66 9.77 8.68 -7.96
C TRP A 66 10.71 9.44 -8.93
N GLY A 67 10.16 10.28 -9.79
CA GLY A 67 10.89 11.20 -10.65
C GLY A 67 11.92 10.49 -11.53
N ILE A 68 13.21 10.86 -11.41
CA ILE A 68 14.32 10.34 -12.23
C ILE A 68 14.33 8.81 -12.31
N VAL A 69 14.09 8.11 -11.19
CA VAL A 69 14.04 6.63 -11.18
C VAL A 69 12.92 6.11 -12.07
N GLY A 70 11.74 6.75 -12.04
CA GLY A 70 10.60 6.36 -12.86
C GLY A 70 10.87 6.54 -14.34
N VAL A 71 11.38 7.70 -14.72
CA VAL A 71 11.70 8.04 -16.12
C VAL A 71 12.81 7.14 -16.68
N ALA A 72 13.91 6.95 -15.94
CA ALA A 72 15.00 6.07 -16.34
C ALA A 72 14.51 4.62 -16.52
N HIS A 73 13.70 4.12 -15.59
CA HIS A 73 13.14 2.78 -15.69
C HIS A 73 12.13 2.65 -16.84
N TRP A 74 11.36 3.69 -17.15
CA TRP A 74 10.44 3.68 -18.28
C TRP A 74 11.17 3.46 -19.61
N PHE A 75 12.28 4.17 -19.86
CA PHE A 75 13.08 3.98 -21.06
C PHE A 75 13.70 2.57 -21.13
N VAL A 76 14.16 2.02 -20.00
CA VAL A 76 14.67 0.64 -19.97
C VAL A 76 13.56 -0.36 -20.26
N ALA A 77 12.36 -0.17 -19.73
CA ALA A 77 11.22 -1.06 -19.96
C ALA A 77 10.70 -0.98 -21.39
N VAL A 78 10.53 0.24 -21.95
CA VAL A 78 10.12 0.44 -23.34
C VAL A 78 11.19 -0.13 -24.28
N GLY A 79 12.47 0.16 -24.01
CA GLY A 79 13.57 -0.38 -24.78
C GLY A 79 13.59 -1.92 -24.79
N PHE A 80 13.33 -2.57 -23.66
CA PHE A 80 13.28 -4.02 -23.59
C PHE A 80 12.27 -4.62 -24.58
N PHE A 81 11.07 -4.06 -24.68
CA PHE A 81 10.04 -4.57 -25.59
C PHE A 81 10.23 -4.11 -27.04
N SER A 82 10.50 -2.84 -27.25
CA SER A 82 10.57 -2.27 -28.61
C SER A 82 11.83 -2.69 -29.38
N LEU A 83 12.94 -2.92 -28.67
CA LEU A 83 14.18 -3.34 -29.29
C LEU A 83 14.28 -4.87 -29.51
N LEU A 84 13.25 -5.67 -29.19
CA LEU A 84 13.21 -7.10 -29.48
C LEU A 84 13.40 -7.39 -31.00
N LEU A 85 12.86 -6.51 -31.88
CA LEU A 85 13.06 -6.64 -33.34
C LEU A 85 14.53 -6.59 -33.75
N THR A 86 15.37 -5.89 -32.99
CA THR A 86 16.81 -5.84 -33.26
C THR A 86 17.53 -7.16 -32.98
N ILE A 87 16.92 -8.09 -32.21
CA ILE A 87 17.42 -9.46 -32.04
C ILE A 87 17.14 -10.26 -33.33
N VAL A 88 15.95 -10.08 -33.91
CA VAL A 88 15.60 -10.71 -35.19
C VAL A 88 16.55 -10.24 -36.29
N ASN A 89 16.85 -8.92 -36.32
CA ASN A 89 17.85 -8.39 -37.27
C ASN A 89 19.23 -9.03 -37.05
N ALA A 90 19.71 -9.15 -35.82
CA ALA A 90 20.98 -9.78 -35.49
C ALA A 90 21.03 -11.26 -35.92
N ILE A 91 19.92 -12.00 -35.84
CA ILE A 91 19.83 -13.39 -36.36
C ILE A 91 20.01 -13.39 -37.88
N GLY A 92 19.36 -12.50 -38.61
CA GLY A 92 19.57 -12.35 -40.06
C GLY A 92 21.02 -12.03 -40.42
N GLN A 93 21.65 -11.13 -39.68
CA GLN A 93 23.04 -10.70 -39.84
C GLN A 93 24.07 -11.85 -39.62
N LEU A 94 23.74 -12.90 -38.85
CA LEU A 94 24.61 -14.08 -38.77
C LEU A 94 24.73 -14.81 -40.08
N PHE A 95 23.69 -14.79 -40.92
CA PHE A 95 23.69 -15.50 -42.22
C PHE A 95 24.20 -14.59 -43.34
N LYS A 96 23.88 -13.29 -43.31
CA LYS A 96 24.30 -12.29 -44.29
C LYS A 96 24.61 -10.98 -43.53
N ALA A 97 25.88 -10.56 -43.54
CA ALA A 97 26.31 -9.42 -42.70
C ALA A 97 25.57 -8.10 -42.99
N ASP A 98 25.19 -7.87 -44.25
CA ASP A 98 24.42 -6.73 -44.73
C ASP A 98 22.89 -6.96 -44.67
N TRP A 99 22.42 -7.97 -43.88
CA TRP A 99 21.00 -8.22 -43.70
C TRP A 99 20.31 -7.08 -42.94
N LEU A 100 19.18 -6.64 -43.48
CA LEU A 100 18.25 -5.70 -42.83
C LEU A 100 16.87 -6.37 -42.68
N LEU A 101 16.14 -5.96 -41.66
CA LEU A 101 14.76 -6.42 -41.46
C LEU A 101 13.92 -6.10 -42.69
N PRO A 102 13.19 -7.05 -43.28
CA PRO A 102 12.30 -6.79 -44.40
C PRO A 102 11.32 -5.67 -44.10
N ILE A 103 11.06 -4.81 -45.07
CA ILE A 103 10.09 -3.68 -45.03
C ILE A 103 10.55 -2.49 -44.17
N ILE A 104 11.07 -2.72 -42.97
CA ILE A 104 11.36 -1.65 -42.01
C ILE A 104 12.84 -1.41 -41.77
N GLY A 105 13.73 -2.33 -42.11
CA GLY A 105 15.15 -2.24 -41.77
C GLY A 105 15.87 -1.05 -42.43
N ASP A 106 15.42 -0.65 -43.62
CA ASP A 106 15.94 0.51 -44.37
C ASP A 106 15.06 1.75 -44.19
N TRP A 107 14.08 1.72 -43.30
CA TRP A 107 13.16 2.81 -43.11
C TRP A 107 13.70 3.83 -42.07
N ALA A 108 14.03 5.04 -42.53
CA ALA A 108 14.61 6.08 -41.67
C ALA A 108 13.90 6.33 -40.34
N PRO A 109 12.56 6.39 -40.23
CA PRO A 109 11.89 6.50 -38.94
C PRO A 109 12.15 5.36 -37.98
N TYR A 110 12.32 4.11 -38.46
CA TYR A 110 12.67 2.96 -37.64
C TYR A 110 14.11 3.11 -37.10
N ASN A 111 15.05 3.51 -37.94
CA ASN A 111 16.45 3.70 -37.57
C ASN A 111 16.59 4.85 -36.52
N VAL A 112 15.90 5.98 -36.72
CA VAL A 112 15.83 7.08 -35.73
C VAL A 112 15.24 6.60 -34.41
N PHE A 113 14.20 5.76 -34.47
CA PHE A 113 13.57 5.19 -33.27
C PHE A 113 14.53 4.25 -32.52
N VAL A 114 15.25 3.37 -33.22
CA VAL A 114 16.26 2.46 -32.62
C VAL A 114 17.39 3.26 -31.96
N GLU A 115 17.91 4.30 -32.64
CA GLU A 115 18.92 5.20 -32.10
C GLU A 115 18.46 5.91 -30.83
N PHE A 116 17.27 6.52 -30.88
CA PHE A 116 16.72 7.27 -29.76
C PHE A 116 16.43 6.36 -28.56
N ILE A 117 15.64 5.30 -28.74
CA ILE A 117 15.28 4.39 -27.66
C ILE A 117 16.48 3.60 -27.14
N GLY A 118 17.39 3.19 -28.03
CA GLY A 118 18.65 2.55 -27.64
C GLY A 118 19.50 3.44 -26.74
N THR A 119 19.68 4.71 -27.14
CA THR A 119 20.41 5.71 -26.35
C THR A 119 19.75 5.93 -24.99
N MET A 120 18.44 6.16 -24.98
CA MET A 120 17.70 6.41 -23.73
C MET A 120 17.68 5.19 -22.82
N THR A 121 17.71 3.97 -23.39
CA THR A 121 17.84 2.71 -22.62
C THR A 121 19.20 2.62 -21.93
N VAL A 122 20.30 2.92 -22.66
CA VAL A 122 21.66 2.90 -22.09
C VAL A 122 21.81 4.01 -21.02
N LEU A 123 21.37 5.21 -21.28
CA LEU A 123 21.38 6.29 -20.28
C LEU A 123 20.52 5.96 -19.05
N GLY A 124 19.35 5.36 -19.30
CA GLY A 124 18.45 4.91 -18.25
C GLY A 124 19.08 3.87 -17.34
N ILE A 125 19.68 2.81 -17.90
CA ILE A 125 20.32 1.79 -17.10
C ILE A 125 21.55 2.30 -16.35
N LEU A 126 22.38 3.14 -16.96
CA LEU A 126 23.51 3.80 -16.29
C LEU A 126 23.04 4.66 -15.11
N THR A 127 21.94 5.41 -15.29
CA THR A 127 21.33 6.20 -14.22
C THR A 127 20.88 5.29 -13.05
N LEU A 128 20.22 4.17 -13.36
CA LEU A 128 19.77 3.22 -12.34
C LEU A 128 20.93 2.54 -11.61
N ILE A 129 22.03 2.21 -12.33
CA ILE A 129 23.28 1.70 -11.74
C ILE A 129 23.86 2.72 -10.75
N VAL A 130 23.98 3.98 -11.14
CA VAL A 130 24.50 5.06 -10.27
C VAL A 130 23.61 5.18 -9.01
N ILE A 131 22.29 5.23 -9.17
CA ILE A 131 21.35 5.32 -8.04
C ILE A 131 21.49 4.11 -7.11
N ARG A 132 21.67 2.90 -7.66
CA ARG A 132 21.90 1.69 -6.86
C ARG A 132 23.20 1.77 -6.08
N GLN A 133 24.29 2.28 -6.68
CA GLN A 133 25.57 2.44 -6.01
C GLN A 133 25.52 3.49 -4.89
N LEU A 134 24.87 4.64 -5.15
CA LEU A 134 24.69 5.70 -4.15
C LEU A 134 23.84 5.23 -2.95
N ALA A 135 22.80 4.43 -3.22
CA ALA A 135 21.93 3.87 -2.20
C ALA A 135 22.37 2.49 -1.69
N HIS A 136 23.59 2.02 -2.02
CA HIS A 136 24.09 0.71 -1.59
C HIS A 136 24.20 0.64 -0.06
N PRO A 137 23.79 -0.47 0.60
CA PRO A 137 23.76 -0.59 2.07
C PRO A 137 25.12 -0.42 2.80
N ARG A 138 26.24 -0.41 2.09
CA ARG A 138 27.59 -0.25 2.69
C ARG A 138 27.74 0.97 3.60
N LYS A 139 27.08 2.10 3.27
CA LYS A 139 27.11 3.34 4.08
C LYS A 139 25.84 3.53 4.91
N PRO A 140 24.62 3.56 4.31
CA PRO A 140 23.37 3.81 5.03
C PRO A 140 22.87 2.58 5.82
N GLY A 141 23.47 1.39 5.64
CA GLY A 141 23.06 0.16 6.31
C GLY A 141 21.57 -0.12 6.09
N ARG A 142 20.85 -0.34 7.19
CA ARG A 142 19.42 -0.58 7.22
C ARG A 142 18.56 0.53 6.56
N LYS A 143 19.03 1.78 6.56
CA LYS A 143 18.31 2.92 5.93
C LYS A 143 18.27 2.83 4.40
N SER A 144 19.13 2.00 3.79
CA SER A 144 19.06 1.74 2.37
C SER A 144 17.79 0.99 2.01
N ARG A 145 17.09 1.45 0.96
CA ARG A 145 15.96 0.68 0.39
C ARG A 145 16.40 -0.66 -0.21
N PHE A 146 17.67 -0.83 -0.54
CA PHE A 146 18.24 -2.06 -1.06
C PHE A 146 18.82 -2.99 0.02
N ALA A 147 18.73 -2.64 1.32
CA ALA A 147 19.14 -3.55 2.38
C ALA A 147 18.40 -4.89 2.27
N GLY A 148 19.16 -6.00 2.19
CA GLY A 148 18.61 -7.35 2.02
C GLY A 148 18.20 -7.72 0.59
N SER A 149 18.44 -6.88 -0.44
CA SER A 149 18.22 -7.25 -1.84
C SER A 149 19.37 -8.09 -2.39
N ASN A 150 19.09 -8.90 -3.42
CA ASN A 150 20.11 -9.71 -4.11
C ASN A 150 20.88 -8.88 -5.13
N PHE A 151 22.04 -8.35 -4.73
CA PHE A 151 22.87 -7.51 -5.60
C PHE A 151 23.46 -8.26 -6.79
N GLY A 152 23.83 -9.54 -6.62
CA GLY A 152 24.39 -10.33 -7.69
C GLY A 152 23.43 -10.48 -8.88
N GLN A 153 22.16 -10.79 -8.59
CA GLN A 153 21.10 -10.87 -9.60
C GLN A 153 20.86 -9.50 -10.26
N ALA A 154 20.86 -8.42 -9.48
CA ALA A 154 20.65 -7.08 -10.01
C ALA A 154 21.79 -6.65 -10.95
N TYR A 155 23.05 -6.83 -10.55
CA TYR A 155 24.21 -6.51 -11.39
C TYR A 155 24.27 -7.34 -12.66
N PHE A 156 23.89 -8.62 -12.60
CA PHE A 156 23.77 -9.47 -13.77
C PHE A 156 22.79 -8.89 -14.80
N VAL A 157 21.60 -8.49 -14.34
CA VAL A 157 20.57 -7.89 -15.24
C VAL A 157 21.06 -6.55 -15.81
N GLU A 158 21.66 -5.70 -14.99
CA GLU A 158 22.21 -4.41 -15.42
C GLU A 158 23.32 -4.59 -16.47
N ALA A 159 24.24 -5.53 -16.26
CA ALA A 159 25.30 -5.83 -17.20
C ALA A 159 24.77 -6.37 -18.54
N VAL A 160 23.80 -7.27 -18.50
CA VAL A 160 23.14 -7.80 -19.71
C VAL A 160 22.51 -6.68 -20.53
N ILE A 161 21.75 -5.78 -19.91
CA ILE A 161 21.11 -4.67 -20.61
C ILE A 161 22.17 -3.74 -21.23
N LEU A 162 23.25 -3.45 -20.51
CA LEU A 162 24.33 -2.60 -21.00
C LEU A 162 25.06 -3.25 -22.19
N ILE A 163 25.43 -4.53 -22.10
CA ILE A 163 26.10 -5.26 -23.20
C ILE A 163 25.21 -5.30 -24.43
N VAL A 164 23.92 -5.62 -24.28
CA VAL A 164 22.96 -5.64 -25.41
C VAL A 164 22.81 -4.26 -26.01
N GLY A 165 22.77 -3.19 -25.20
CA GLY A 165 22.73 -1.80 -25.67
C GLY A 165 23.97 -1.43 -26.51
N VAL A 166 25.16 -1.77 -26.05
CA VAL A 166 26.41 -1.57 -26.81
C VAL A 166 26.38 -2.36 -28.14
N CYS A 167 25.91 -3.62 -28.12
CA CYS A 167 25.78 -4.40 -29.35
C CYS A 167 24.78 -3.78 -30.34
N ILE A 168 23.67 -3.17 -29.86
CA ILE A 168 22.72 -2.50 -30.75
C ILE A 168 23.42 -1.34 -31.49
N PHE A 169 24.15 -0.47 -30.79
CA PHE A 169 24.86 0.65 -31.41
C PHE A 169 25.97 0.19 -32.36
N MET A 170 26.73 -0.81 -31.96
CA MET A 170 27.80 -1.36 -32.82
C MET A 170 27.25 -1.98 -34.10
N LEU A 171 26.19 -2.78 -34.02
CA LEU A 171 25.53 -3.36 -35.17
C LEU A 171 24.93 -2.29 -36.07
N HIS A 172 24.31 -1.28 -35.52
CA HIS A 172 23.73 -0.14 -36.23
C HIS A 172 24.83 0.67 -36.95
N ALA A 173 25.94 0.93 -36.26
CA ALA A 173 27.10 1.57 -36.90
C ALA A 173 27.73 0.72 -38.06
N LEU A 174 27.80 -0.61 -37.89
CA LEU A 174 28.26 -1.51 -38.92
C LEU A 174 27.32 -1.57 -40.12
N GLU A 175 26.00 -1.48 -39.90
CA GLU A 175 25.02 -1.33 -40.99
C GLU A 175 25.29 -0.03 -41.77
N GLY A 176 25.48 1.11 -41.07
CA GLY A 176 25.82 2.38 -41.69
C GLY A 176 27.09 2.29 -42.56
N ALA A 177 28.15 1.71 -42.03
CA ALA A 177 29.44 1.59 -42.74
C ALA A 177 29.38 0.65 -43.96
N GLN A 178 28.47 -0.34 -43.99
CA GLN A 178 28.35 -1.30 -45.11
C GLN A 178 27.42 -0.81 -46.23
N HIS A 179 26.45 0.06 -45.94
CA HIS A 179 25.40 0.43 -46.89
C HIS A 179 25.62 1.73 -47.65
N HIS A 180 26.55 2.62 -47.27
CA HIS A 180 26.90 3.91 -47.91
C HIS A 180 25.69 4.67 -48.48
N VAL A 181 24.60 4.83 -47.72
CA VAL A 181 23.35 5.40 -48.24
C VAL A 181 23.32 6.93 -48.02
N ASP A 182 23.06 7.67 -49.11
CA ASP A 182 22.82 9.12 -49.03
C ASP A 182 21.64 9.45 -48.10
N GLY A 183 21.84 10.31 -47.11
CA GLY A 183 20.84 10.65 -46.10
C GLY A 183 20.86 9.78 -44.85
N TYR A 184 21.76 8.83 -44.74
CA TYR A 184 21.91 7.91 -43.60
C TYR A 184 22.30 8.65 -42.28
N GLU A 185 23.07 9.74 -42.41
CA GLU A 185 23.59 10.54 -41.29
C GLU A 185 22.50 10.98 -40.31
N ALA A 186 21.37 11.46 -40.81
CA ALA A 186 20.26 11.93 -39.98
C ALA A 186 19.55 10.80 -39.20
N SER A 187 19.61 9.56 -39.69
CA SER A 187 18.98 8.40 -39.08
C SER A 187 19.87 7.70 -38.04
N PHE A 188 21.20 7.96 -38.08
CA PHE A 188 22.21 7.32 -37.23
C PHE A 188 22.95 8.35 -36.37
N PHE A 189 22.25 9.33 -35.84
CA PHE A 189 22.80 10.55 -35.19
C PHE A 189 23.72 10.28 -33.99
N ILE A 190 23.62 9.14 -33.31
CA ILE A 190 24.50 8.72 -32.20
C ILE A 190 25.62 7.80 -32.70
N SER A 191 25.30 6.83 -33.55
CA SER A 191 26.28 5.86 -34.06
C SER A 191 27.17 6.42 -35.17
N TYR A 192 26.82 7.57 -35.78
CA TYR A 192 27.53 8.17 -36.93
C TYR A 192 29.05 8.39 -36.73
N PRO A 193 29.54 8.89 -35.56
CA PRO A 193 30.99 8.95 -35.36
C PRO A 193 31.69 7.59 -35.43
N VAL A 194 31.00 6.51 -35.07
CA VAL A 194 31.52 5.16 -35.17
C VAL A 194 31.43 4.65 -36.59
N VAL A 195 30.39 5.00 -37.36
CA VAL A 195 30.26 4.74 -38.78
C VAL A 195 31.49 5.30 -39.53
N ASN A 196 31.80 6.58 -39.36
CA ASN A 196 32.96 7.23 -40.01
C ASN A 196 34.31 6.54 -39.68
N TRP A 197 34.44 6.05 -38.47
CA TRP A 197 35.65 5.31 -38.08
C TRP A 197 35.70 3.94 -38.73
N LEU A 198 34.56 3.26 -38.93
CA LEU A 198 34.44 1.95 -39.54
C LEU A 198 34.58 1.98 -41.06
N GLU A 199 34.13 3.02 -41.77
CA GLU A 199 34.18 3.16 -43.24
C GLU A 199 35.58 3.00 -43.84
N GLY A 200 36.63 3.23 -43.07
CA GLY A 200 38.01 3.00 -43.50
C GLY A 200 38.49 1.56 -43.47
N MET A 201 37.66 0.64 -42.98
CA MET A 201 38.02 -0.76 -42.84
C MET A 201 37.66 -1.60 -44.09
N ASP A 202 38.42 -2.69 -44.32
CA ASP A 202 38.08 -3.63 -45.40
C ASP A 202 36.76 -4.37 -45.11
N VAL A 203 36.09 -4.78 -46.20
CA VAL A 203 34.76 -5.44 -46.15
C VAL A 203 34.78 -6.70 -45.29
N SER A 204 35.87 -7.47 -45.34
CA SER A 204 35.98 -8.74 -44.59
C SER A 204 36.06 -8.47 -43.06
N THR A 205 36.71 -7.39 -42.68
CA THR A 205 36.76 -6.94 -41.28
C THR A 205 35.39 -6.45 -40.79
N LEU A 206 34.68 -5.64 -41.57
CA LEU A 206 33.33 -5.20 -41.26
C LEU A 206 32.36 -6.39 -41.08
N GLN A 207 32.39 -7.34 -42.00
CA GLN A 207 31.59 -8.56 -41.91
C GLN A 207 31.92 -9.39 -40.66
N ASN A 208 33.20 -9.58 -40.35
CA ASN A 208 33.60 -10.33 -39.17
C ASN A 208 33.18 -9.60 -37.84
N LEU A 209 33.25 -8.28 -37.79
CA LEU A 209 32.77 -7.51 -36.67
C LEU A 209 31.23 -7.64 -36.52
N THR A 210 30.49 -7.62 -37.63
CA THR A 210 29.05 -7.87 -37.64
C THR A 210 28.71 -9.23 -37.05
N TYR A 211 29.36 -10.31 -37.53
CA TYR A 211 29.16 -11.67 -36.98
C TYR A 211 29.52 -11.75 -35.49
N PHE A 212 30.57 -11.05 -35.06
CA PHE A 212 30.96 -11.01 -33.65
C PHE A 212 29.89 -10.33 -32.79
N PHE A 213 29.49 -9.10 -33.12
CA PHE A 213 28.51 -8.34 -32.30
C PHE A 213 27.11 -8.95 -32.39
N ALA A 214 26.69 -9.49 -33.53
CA ALA A 214 25.44 -10.22 -33.65
C ALA A 214 25.43 -11.47 -32.76
N GLY A 215 26.50 -12.28 -32.84
CA GLY A 215 26.68 -13.45 -31.97
C GLY A 215 26.74 -13.09 -30.48
N LEU A 216 27.50 -12.06 -30.12
CA LEU A 216 27.58 -11.58 -28.72
C LEU A 216 26.22 -11.13 -28.21
N LYS A 217 25.46 -10.33 -28.97
CA LYS A 217 24.11 -9.88 -28.62
C LYS A 217 23.17 -11.04 -28.39
N ILE A 218 23.11 -11.99 -29.31
CA ILE A 218 22.28 -13.19 -29.22
C ILE A 218 22.69 -14.03 -28.01
N ALA A 219 23.99 -14.31 -27.87
CA ALA A 219 24.50 -15.09 -26.74
C ALA A 219 24.15 -14.46 -25.39
N THR A 220 24.38 -13.15 -25.24
CA THR A 220 24.04 -12.41 -24.01
C THR A 220 22.54 -12.48 -23.71
N SER A 221 21.70 -12.30 -24.72
CA SER A 221 20.24 -12.32 -24.57
C SER A 221 19.72 -13.73 -24.18
N PHE A 222 20.22 -14.78 -24.80
CA PHE A 222 19.75 -16.13 -24.52
C PHE A 222 20.41 -16.78 -23.30
N ILE A 223 21.64 -16.41 -22.93
CA ILE A 223 22.22 -16.77 -21.62
C ILE A 223 21.39 -16.12 -20.50
N TRP A 224 20.98 -14.85 -20.66
CA TRP A 224 20.05 -14.23 -19.73
C TRP A 224 18.73 -15.00 -19.66
N MET A 225 18.12 -15.37 -20.78
CA MET A 225 16.87 -16.14 -20.83
C MET A 225 17.00 -17.51 -20.15
N ILE A 226 18.09 -18.23 -20.38
CA ILE A 226 18.43 -19.52 -19.72
C ILE A 226 18.54 -19.29 -18.18
N THR A 227 19.31 -18.28 -17.77
CA THR A 227 19.50 -17.98 -16.35
C THR A 227 18.18 -17.69 -15.64
N VAL A 228 17.32 -16.87 -16.26
CA VAL A 228 15.98 -16.54 -15.71
C VAL A 228 15.09 -17.78 -15.67
N ALA A 229 15.12 -18.63 -16.68
CA ALA A 229 14.36 -19.88 -16.73
C ALA A 229 14.77 -20.87 -15.62
N LEU A 230 16.05 -20.92 -15.28
CA LEU A 230 16.58 -21.78 -14.22
C LEU A 230 16.42 -21.17 -12.81
N LYS A 231 16.24 -19.85 -12.70
CA LYS A 231 16.10 -19.13 -11.43
C LYS A 231 14.76 -18.39 -11.37
N GLN A 232 13.71 -19.12 -10.99
CA GLN A 232 12.35 -18.59 -10.94
C GLN A 232 12.13 -17.63 -9.74
N ASP A 233 12.97 -17.71 -8.72
CA ASP A 233 13.05 -16.79 -7.57
C ASP A 233 13.64 -15.40 -7.92
N MET A 234 14.16 -15.23 -9.14
CA MET A 234 14.82 -14.00 -9.58
C MET A 234 13.80 -12.88 -9.92
N GLY A 235 13.15 -12.30 -8.91
CA GLY A 235 12.10 -11.30 -9.10
C GLY A 235 12.54 -10.07 -9.90
N VAL A 236 13.81 -9.64 -9.79
CA VAL A 236 14.39 -8.55 -10.59
C VAL A 236 14.35 -8.83 -12.11
N ALA A 237 14.24 -10.07 -12.51
CA ALA A 237 14.09 -10.46 -13.91
C ALA A 237 12.63 -10.83 -14.24
N TRP A 238 11.99 -11.64 -13.41
CA TRP A 238 10.64 -12.14 -13.67
C TRP A 238 9.54 -11.07 -13.64
N HIS A 239 9.72 -9.96 -12.90
CA HIS A 239 8.69 -8.91 -12.84
C HIS A 239 8.29 -8.35 -14.21
N ARG A 240 9.14 -8.39 -15.23
CA ARG A 240 8.80 -7.94 -16.59
C ARG A 240 7.75 -8.80 -17.29
N PHE A 241 7.57 -10.02 -16.82
CA PHE A 241 6.56 -10.97 -17.32
C PHE A 241 5.37 -11.09 -16.35
N LEU A 242 5.58 -10.88 -15.04
CA LEU A 242 4.57 -11.08 -14.00
C LEU A 242 3.88 -9.78 -13.55
N ALA A 243 4.48 -8.61 -13.77
CA ALA A 243 3.89 -7.34 -13.32
C ALA A 243 2.55 -7.03 -14.02
N PHE A 244 2.44 -7.27 -15.34
CA PHE A 244 1.21 -7.00 -16.06
C PHE A 244 0.04 -7.91 -15.61
N PRO A 245 0.18 -9.25 -15.44
CA PRO A 245 -0.88 -10.06 -14.86
C PRO A 245 -1.15 -9.67 -13.41
N ASN A 246 -0.13 -9.36 -12.61
CA ASN A 246 -0.34 -8.94 -11.23
C ASN A 246 -1.17 -7.65 -11.12
N ILE A 247 -0.91 -6.65 -11.96
CA ILE A 247 -1.69 -5.41 -12.03
C ILE A 247 -3.09 -5.69 -12.58
N TRP A 248 -3.24 -6.59 -13.56
CA TRP A 248 -4.55 -6.93 -14.13
C TRP A 248 -5.47 -7.60 -13.11
N PHE A 249 -4.92 -8.51 -12.30
CA PHE A 249 -5.64 -9.26 -11.26
C PHE A 249 -5.70 -8.54 -9.90
N LYS A 250 -5.29 -7.28 -9.80
CA LYS A 250 -5.41 -6.55 -8.53
C LYS A 250 -6.87 -6.40 -8.08
N ARG A 251 -7.09 -6.11 -6.79
CA ARG A 251 -8.43 -6.01 -6.20
C ARG A 251 -9.36 -5.06 -6.96
N ASN A 252 -8.91 -3.85 -7.24
CA ASN A 252 -9.72 -2.80 -7.84
C ASN A 252 -9.44 -2.61 -9.33
N ALA A 253 -10.42 -2.89 -10.20
CA ALA A 253 -10.32 -2.71 -11.65
C ALA A 253 -10.02 -1.26 -12.06
N LYS A 254 -10.55 -0.26 -11.33
CA LYS A 254 -10.42 1.19 -11.64
C LYS A 254 -9.07 1.82 -11.25
N GLY A 255 -8.04 1.03 -11.02
CA GLY A 255 -6.70 1.52 -10.74
C GLY A 255 -6.48 2.07 -9.32
N LYS A 256 -7.46 1.92 -8.41
CA LYS A 256 -7.24 2.19 -6.99
C LYS A 256 -6.21 1.20 -6.41
N THR A 257 -5.48 1.64 -5.41
CA THR A 257 -4.62 0.75 -4.62
C THR A 257 -5.48 -0.27 -3.87
N SER A 258 -4.93 -1.45 -3.56
CA SER A 258 -5.58 -2.46 -2.72
C SER A 258 -5.57 -2.02 -1.25
N LEU A 259 -6.29 -0.90 -0.98
CA LEU A 259 -6.44 -0.25 0.32
C LEU A 259 -7.90 0.15 0.50
N GLY A 260 -8.28 0.46 1.72
CA GLY A 260 -9.64 0.69 2.15
C GLY A 260 -10.11 -0.48 2.99
N GLU A 261 -10.85 -1.38 2.40
CA GLU A 261 -11.34 -2.61 3.04
C GLU A 261 -10.23 -3.66 3.21
N LEU A 262 -10.34 -4.51 4.24
CA LEU A 262 -9.80 -5.86 4.25
C LEU A 262 -10.77 -6.80 3.56
N LEU A 263 -10.21 -7.81 2.88
CA LEU A 263 -11.04 -8.84 2.26
C LEU A 263 -11.67 -9.74 3.33
N PRO A 264 -12.87 -10.26 3.09
CA PRO A 264 -13.46 -11.33 3.89
C PRO A 264 -12.49 -12.52 3.98
N MET A 265 -12.61 -13.30 5.02
CA MET A 265 -11.85 -14.54 5.13
C MET A 265 -12.44 -15.60 4.21
N THR A 266 -11.57 -16.27 3.46
CA THR A 266 -12.01 -17.27 2.47
C THR A 266 -11.31 -18.60 2.66
N SER A 267 -12.01 -19.68 2.39
CA SER A 267 -11.49 -21.04 2.30
C SER A 267 -11.95 -21.69 1.00
N GLY A 268 -11.03 -22.31 0.25
CA GLY A 268 -11.34 -22.94 -1.02
C GLY A 268 -11.98 -22.04 -2.10
N GLY A 269 -11.88 -20.70 -1.94
CA GLY A 269 -12.47 -19.70 -2.87
C GLY A 269 -13.89 -19.28 -2.51
N LYS A 270 -14.37 -19.64 -1.32
CA LYS A 270 -15.65 -19.17 -0.76
C LYS A 270 -15.40 -18.39 0.53
N GLU A 271 -16.25 -17.44 0.83
CA GLU A 271 -16.24 -16.76 2.13
C GLU A 271 -16.65 -17.74 3.21
N ILE A 272 -15.97 -17.67 4.36
CA ILE A 272 -16.26 -18.52 5.52
C ILE A 272 -17.48 -17.96 6.23
N ASP A 273 -18.49 -18.82 6.41
CA ASP A 273 -19.62 -18.55 7.30
C ASP A 273 -19.23 -19.01 8.72
N PHE A 274 -19.11 -18.07 9.64
CA PHE A 274 -18.75 -18.40 11.03
C PHE A 274 -19.92 -18.95 11.86
N GLU A 275 -21.15 -18.90 11.35
CA GLU A 275 -22.33 -19.50 12.00
C GLU A 275 -22.50 -20.98 11.59
N ASP A 276 -22.07 -21.32 10.36
CA ASP A 276 -22.10 -22.70 9.83
C ASP A 276 -20.76 -23.03 9.12
N PRO A 277 -19.64 -23.13 9.86
CA PRO A 277 -18.32 -23.35 9.26
C PRO A 277 -18.19 -24.77 8.69
N GLY A 278 -17.55 -24.86 7.52
CA GLY A 278 -17.21 -26.13 6.89
C GLY A 278 -16.13 -26.91 7.68
N GLU A 279 -16.22 -28.25 7.69
CA GLU A 279 -15.25 -29.10 8.39
C GLU A 279 -13.81 -28.93 7.88
N ASP A 280 -13.63 -28.61 6.58
CA ASP A 280 -12.32 -28.43 5.92
C ASP A 280 -11.90 -26.95 5.81
N ASP A 281 -12.59 -26.03 6.48
CA ASP A 281 -12.28 -24.60 6.36
C ASP A 281 -10.93 -24.24 6.98
N VAL A 282 -10.13 -23.49 6.21
CA VAL A 282 -8.80 -23.02 6.62
C VAL A 282 -8.91 -21.60 7.15
N TYR A 283 -8.72 -21.44 8.45
CA TYR A 283 -8.85 -20.14 9.13
C TYR A 283 -7.56 -19.32 9.09
N GLY A 284 -7.42 -18.52 8.04
CA GLY A 284 -6.21 -17.73 7.81
C GLY A 284 -5.08 -18.55 7.19
N VAL A 285 -3.84 -18.10 7.36
CA VAL A 285 -2.68 -18.68 6.67
C VAL A 285 -1.64 -19.19 7.66
N SER A 286 -1.46 -20.52 7.71
CA SER A 286 -0.39 -21.20 8.45
C SER A 286 0.67 -21.83 7.56
N GLN A 287 0.37 -22.02 6.28
CA GLN A 287 1.26 -22.61 5.30
C GLN A 287 1.22 -21.81 4.01
N ILE A 288 2.24 -21.93 3.17
CA ILE A 288 2.38 -21.11 1.95
C ILE A 288 1.26 -21.40 0.93
N GLU A 289 0.77 -22.63 0.87
CA GLU A 289 -0.34 -23.07 0.03
C GLU A 289 -1.71 -22.57 0.52
N HIS A 290 -1.81 -22.05 1.73
CA HIS A 290 -3.04 -21.41 2.22
C HIS A 290 -3.21 -19.98 1.68
N PHE A 291 -2.17 -19.37 1.14
CA PHE A 291 -2.36 -18.14 0.36
C PHE A 291 -3.11 -18.41 -0.94
N SER A 292 -3.84 -17.42 -1.42
CA SER A 292 -4.48 -17.52 -2.73
C SER A 292 -3.44 -17.59 -3.86
N TRP A 293 -3.85 -18.07 -5.03
CA TRP A 293 -3.01 -18.00 -6.24
C TRP A 293 -2.52 -16.57 -6.54
N LYS A 294 -3.33 -15.55 -6.17
CA LYS A 294 -2.95 -14.13 -6.31
C LYS A 294 -1.82 -13.78 -5.33
N GLY A 295 -1.82 -14.34 -4.12
CA GLY A 295 -0.72 -14.18 -3.16
C GLY A 295 0.59 -14.75 -3.71
N LEU A 296 0.56 -15.96 -4.27
CA LEU A 296 1.74 -16.58 -4.90
C LEU A 296 2.26 -15.76 -6.10
N LEU A 297 1.34 -15.16 -6.88
CA LEU A 297 1.68 -14.23 -7.96
C LEU A 297 2.33 -12.95 -7.40
N ASP A 298 1.82 -12.39 -6.31
CA ASP A 298 2.40 -11.23 -5.62
C ASP A 298 3.85 -11.50 -5.21
N PHE A 299 4.11 -12.65 -4.58
CA PHE A 299 5.44 -13.01 -4.10
C PHE A 299 6.44 -13.12 -5.26
N SER A 300 6.05 -13.81 -6.34
CA SER A 300 6.87 -14.00 -7.54
C SER A 300 7.09 -12.70 -8.33
N THR A 301 6.17 -11.73 -8.21
CA THR A 301 6.26 -10.43 -8.92
C THR A 301 7.17 -9.42 -8.22
N CYS A 302 7.56 -9.64 -6.97
CA CYS A 302 8.36 -8.69 -6.20
C CYS A 302 9.67 -8.33 -6.91
N THR A 303 9.84 -7.04 -7.23
CA THR A 303 10.99 -6.48 -7.97
C THR A 303 12.21 -6.19 -7.09
N GLU A 304 12.13 -6.40 -5.79
CA GLU A 304 13.15 -6.03 -4.78
C GLU A 304 13.55 -4.53 -4.78
N CYS A 305 12.73 -3.66 -5.33
CA CYS A 305 13.04 -2.23 -5.47
C CYS A 305 13.11 -1.48 -4.14
N GLY A 306 12.54 -2.04 -3.07
CA GLY A 306 12.61 -1.55 -1.70
C GLY A 306 11.84 -0.26 -1.40
N ARG A 307 10.93 0.19 -2.27
CA ARG A 307 10.08 1.36 -2.01
C ARG A 307 9.19 1.14 -0.78
N CYS A 308 8.56 -0.03 -0.67
CA CYS A 308 7.75 -0.42 0.49
C CYS A 308 8.57 -0.42 1.79
N GLN A 309 9.80 -0.94 1.76
CA GLN A 309 10.71 -0.93 2.90
C GLN A 309 11.07 0.48 3.34
N SER A 310 11.42 1.37 2.40
CA SER A 310 11.82 2.76 2.72
C SER A 310 10.70 3.60 3.33
N GLN A 311 9.43 3.23 3.11
CA GLN A 311 8.26 3.95 3.63
C GLN A 311 7.62 3.24 4.83
N CYS A 312 8.08 2.04 5.19
CA CYS A 312 7.52 1.29 6.32
C CYS A 312 7.91 1.93 7.66
N PRO A 313 6.93 2.31 8.51
CA PRO A 313 7.22 2.90 9.81
C PRO A 313 7.94 1.93 10.75
N ALA A 314 7.60 0.64 10.72
CA ALA A 314 8.28 -0.38 11.51
C ALA A 314 9.77 -0.50 11.13
N TRP A 315 10.08 -0.62 9.84
CA TRP A 315 11.45 -0.68 9.36
C TRP A 315 12.27 0.55 9.73
N ASN A 316 11.69 1.74 9.55
CA ASN A 316 12.39 3.00 9.83
C ASN A 316 12.64 3.26 11.32
N THR A 317 11.94 2.57 12.19
CA THR A 317 12.08 2.67 13.66
C THR A 317 12.84 1.50 14.30
N GLY A 318 13.48 0.65 13.49
CA GLY A 318 14.35 -0.42 14.02
C GLY A 318 13.64 -1.75 14.29
N LYS A 319 12.35 -1.89 13.96
CA LYS A 319 11.59 -3.15 14.10
C LYS A 319 11.93 -4.15 12.99
N PRO A 320 11.69 -5.47 13.18
CA PRO A 320 12.10 -6.48 12.20
C PRO A 320 11.30 -6.44 10.88
N LEU A 321 10.10 -5.90 10.88
CA LEU A 321 9.26 -5.86 9.67
C LEU A 321 9.86 -4.98 8.56
N SER A 322 10.25 -5.63 7.47
CA SER A 322 10.42 -5.04 6.14
C SER A 322 9.41 -5.65 5.20
N PRO A 323 8.45 -4.88 4.62
CA PRO A 323 7.48 -5.47 3.69
C PRO A 323 8.15 -6.13 2.46
N LYS A 324 9.30 -5.61 2.02
CA LYS A 324 10.09 -6.22 0.95
C LYS A 324 10.65 -7.58 1.36
N LEU A 325 11.32 -7.66 2.52
CA LEU A 325 11.92 -8.91 2.99
C LEU A 325 10.86 -9.95 3.32
N LEU A 326 9.72 -9.55 3.88
CA LEU A 326 8.57 -10.43 4.09
C LEU A 326 8.16 -11.12 2.78
N ILE A 327 7.90 -10.34 1.72
CA ILE A 327 7.50 -10.89 0.42
C ILE A 327 8.61 -11.77 -0.19
N MET A 328 9.87 -11.36 -0.05
CA MET A 328 11.00 -12.17 -0.54
C MET A 328 11.13 -13.50 0.22
N SER A 329 10.97 -13.51 1.56
CA SER A 329 11.01 -14.74 2.35
C SER A 329 9.87 -15.69 2.00
N LEU A 330 8.64 -15.15 1.82
CA LEU A 330 7.50 -15.93 1.35
C LEU A 330 7.73 -16.50 -0.06
N ARG A 331 8.30 -15.71 -0.99
CA ARG A 331 8.66 -16.16 -2.34
C ARG A 331 9.66 -17.30 -2.27
N ASP A 332 10.75 -17.10 -1.55
CA ASP A 332 11.87 -18.04 -1.51
C ASP A 332 11.43 -19.37 -0.87
N HIS A 333 10.64 -19.31 0.22
CA HIS A 333 10.01 -20.49 0.84
C HIS A 333 9.06 -21.20 -0.12
N ALA A 334 8.17 -20.45 -0.80
CA ALA A 334 7.20 -21.00 -1.72
C ALA A 334 7.87 -21.76 -2.89
N HIS A 335 8.91 -21.18 -3.50
CA HIS A 335 9.65 -21.83 -4.58
C HIS A 335 10.46 -23.04 -4.09
N ALA A 336 11.03 -22.99 -2.89
CA ALA A 336 11.77 -24.11 -2.30
C ALA A 336 10.86 -25.30 -1.93
N LYS A 337 9.63 -25.02 -1.44
CA LYS A 337 8.61 -26.01 -1.09
C LYS A 337 7.87 -26.55 -2.33
N ALA A 338 7.85 -25.82 -3.45
CA ALA A 338 7.04 -26.14 -4.63
C ALA A 338 7.21 -27.57 -5.16
N PRO A 339 8.40 -28.19 -5.25
CA PRO A 339 8.54 -29.57 -5.71
C PRO A 339 7.78 -30.58 -4.84
N TYR A 340 7.71 -30.36 -3.52
CA TYR A 340 6.93 -31.17 -2.61
C TYR A 340 5.43 -31.03 -2.86
N LEU A 341 4.92 -29.79 -2.96
CA LEU A 341 3.52 -29.52 -3.22
C LEU A 341 3.05 -30.01 -4.59
N LEU A 342 3.88 -29.89 -5.62
CA LEU A 342 3.60 -30.39 -6.98
C LEU A 342 3.56 -31.92 -7.05
N ALA A 343 4.23 -32.63 -6.14
CA ALA A 343 4.14 -34.08 -5.98
C ALA A 343 2.87 -34.53 -5.22
N GLY A 344 2.03 -33.59 -4.79
CA GLY A 344 0.82 -33.87 -4.01
C GLY A 344 1.02 -33.79 -2.50
N GLY A 345 2.21 -33.35 -2.05
CA GLY A 345 2.50 -33.13 -0.63
C GLY A 345 1.60 -32.06 -0.02
N GLY A 346 1.48 -32.08 1.29
CA GLY A 346 0.65 -31.20 2.11
C GLY A 346 0.20 -31.94 3.37
N LYS A 347 -0.23 -31.20 4.39
CA LYS A 347 -0.72 -31.80 5.63
C LYS A 347 -2.23 -31.57 5.78
N THR A 348 -2.93 -32.56 6.36
CA THR A 348 -4.32 -32.39 6.79
C THR A 348 -4.40 -31.48 8.02
N MET A 349 -5.60 -31.17 8.48
CA MET A 349 -5.79 -30.40 9.72
C MET A 349 -5.23 -31.14 10.96
N GLU A 350 -5.21 -32.48 10.92
CA GLU A 350 -4.66 -33.34 11.97
C GLU A 350 -3.13 -33.48 11.85
N GLY A 351 -2.51 -32.87 10.81
CA GLY A 351 -1.07 -32.91 10.57
C GLY A 351 -0.57 -34.13 9.79
N GLU A 352 -1.46 -34.95 9.25
CA GLU A 352 -1.11 -36.11 8.45
C GLU A 352 -0.67 -35.73 7.03
N GLU A 353 0.31 -36.46 6.48
CA GLU A 353 0.80 -36.25 5.11
C GLU A 353 -0.27 -36.69 4.08
N LYS A 354 -0.58 -35.80 3.13
CA LYS A 354 -1.55 -36.07 2.05
C LYS A 354 -0.99 -36.96 0.94
N ALA A 355 0.31 -36.84 0.67
CA ALA A 355 0.96 -37.61 -0.38
C ALA A 355 1.43 -38.97 0.12
N SER A 356 1.38 -39.98 -0.74
CA SER A 356 1.98 -41.28 -0.47
C SER A 356 3.52 -41.23 -0.56
N GLU A 357 4.20 -42.18 0.11
CA GLU A 357 5.66 -42.32 0.03
C GLU A 357 6.17 -42.45 -1.43
N GLU A 358 5.41 -43.13 -2.30
CA GLU A 358 5.75 -43.28 -3.71
C GLU A 358 5.70 -41.95 -4.47
N GLN A 359 4.77 -41.05 -4.16
CA GLN A 359 4.67 -39.72 -4.75
C GLN A 359 5.83 -38.82 -4.31
N LEU A 360 6.30 -38.97 -3.08
CA LEU A 360 7.37 -38.16 -2.50
C LEU A 360 8.78 -38.70 -2.81
N LYS A 361 8.90 -39.91 -3.36
CA LYS A 361 10.17 -40.61 -3.58
C LYS A 361 11.20 -39.80 -4.39
N ASP A 362 10.74 -39.10 -5.43
CA ASP A 362 11.60 -38.32 -6.34
C ASP A 362 11.68 -36.84 -5.94
N VAL A 363 11.06 -36.41 -4.82
CA VAL A 363 11.11 -35.06 -4.33
C VAL A 363 12.48 -34.78 -3.74
N PRO A 364 13.14 -33.65 -4.12
CA PRO A 364 14.43 -33.30 -3.55
C PRO A 364 14.39 -33.19 -2.02
N ALA A 365 15.40 -33.74 -1.34
CA ALA A 365 15.49 -33.70 0.11
C ALA A 365 15.42 -32.27 0.69
N ALA A 366 15.93 -31.28 -0.03
CA ALA A 366 15.82 -29.88 0.35
C ALA A 366 14.37 -29.37 0.36
N ALA A 367 13.52 -29.83 -0.58
CA ALA A 367 12.11 -29.46 -0.62
C ALA A 367 11.29 -30.13 0.50
N LEU A 368 11.64 -31.37 0.84
CA LEU A 368 11.06 -32.07 1.99
C LEU A 368 11.44 -31.35 3.31
N ALA A 369 12.70 -30.99 3.49
CA ALA A 369 13.17 -30.23 4.65
C ALA A 369 12.50 -28.84 4.75
N GLU A 370 12.29 -28.17 3.61
CA GLU A 370 11.59 -26.88 3.58
C GLU A 370 10.10 -27.02 3.89
N ALA A 371 9.48 -28.16 3.57
CA ALA A 371 8.07 -28.44 3.87
C ALA A 371 7.81 -28.58 5.39
N GLU A 372 8.81 -29.00 6.16
CA GLU A 372 8.72 -29.13 7.61
C GLU A 372 8.93 -27.80 8.36
N ARG A 373 9.39 -26.75 7.67
CA ARG A 373 9.59 -25.44 8.30
C ARG A 373 8.24 -24.75 8.60
N PRO A 374 8.00 -24.29 9.84
CA PRO A 374 6.81 -23.50 10.14
C PRO A 374 6.85 -22.19 9.38
N LEU A 375 5.72 -21.78 8.79
CA LEU A 375 5.62 -20.50 8.10
C LEU A 375 5.85 -19.32 9.05
N ILE A 376 5.31 -19.44 10.27
CA ILE A 376 5.47 -18.46 11.34
C ILE A 376 6.13 -19.18 12.51
N GLY A 377 7.26 -18.68 12.94
CA GLY A 377 8.02 -19.26 14.04
C GLY A 377 9.27 -18.45 14.34
N THR A 378 9.82 -18.62 15.51
CA THR A 378 11.06 -17.97 15.93
C THR A 378 12.26 -18.51 15.16
N VAL A 379 13.43 -17.85 15.34
CA VAL A 379 14.68 -18.32 14.75
C VAL A 379 15.07 -19.70 15.27
N GLU A 380 14.78 -19.98 16.53
CA GLU A 380 15.04 -21.28 17.19
C GLU A 380 14.16 -22.39 16.60
N GLU A 381 12.94 -22.06 16.22
CA GLU A 381 12.00 -22.96 15.54
C GLU A 381 12.27 -23.08 14.04
N ASN A 382 13.29 -22.40 13.54
CA ASN A 382 13.60 -22.31 12.11
C ASN A 382 12.41 -21.78 11.27
N GLY A 383 11.61 -20.88 11.84
CA GLY A 383 10.47 -20.27 11.15
C GLY A 383 10.87 -19.48 9.91
N VAL A 384 9.95 -19.40 8.95
CA VAL A 384 10.16 -18.58 7.74
C VAL A 384 9.98 -17.10 8.07
N ILE A 385 8.96 -16.77 8.85
CA ILE A 385 8.61 -15.41 9.28
C ILE A 385 8.55 -15.39 10.80
N ASP A 386 9.39 -14.55 11.39
CA ASP A 386 9.39 -14.31 12.83
C ASP A 386 8.07 -13.63 13.27
N PRO A 387 7.43 -14.06 14.38
CA PRO A 387 6.20 -13.44 14.91
C PRO A 387 6.29 -11.93 15.10
N ASP A 388 7.44 -11.40 15.53
CA ASP A 388 7.64 -9.97 15.72
C ASP A 388 7.54 -9.17 14.40
N VAL A 389 7.77 -9.80 13.25
CA VAL A 389 7.54 -9.20 11.94
C VAL A 389 6.06 -8.90 11.75
N LEU A 390 5.17 -9.86 12.09
CA LEU A 390 3.72 -9.69 11.97
C LEU A 390 3.20 -8.62 12.92
N TRP A 391 3.61 -8.69 14.20
CA TRP A 391 3.12 -7.78 15.24
C TRP A 391 3.70 -6.37 15.12
N SER A 392 4.75 -6.16 14.33
CA SER A 392 5.27 -4.82 14.02
C SER A 392 4.44 -4.04 13.00
N CYS A 393 3.49 -4.68 12.29
CA CYS A 393 2.69 -4.02 11.27
C CYS A 393 1.60 -3.14 11.86
N THR A 394 1.53 -1.88 11.41
CA THR A 394 0.48 -0.90 11.76
C THR A 394 -0.65 -0.84 10.73
N THR A 395 -0.71 -1.73 9.76
CA THR A 395 -1.69 -1.74 8.65
C THR A 395 -1.87 -0.38 7.94
N CYS A 396 -0.88 0.50 8.01
CA CYS A 396 -0.97 1.89 7.53
C CYS A 396 -1.01 2.04 5.99
N GLY A 397 -0.84 0.98 5.22
CA GLY A 397 -0.91 1.01 3.76
C GLY A 397 0.27 1.62 3.01
N ALA A 398 1.33 2.08 3.69
CA ALA A 398 2.46 2.72 3.01
C ALA A 398 3.18 1.78 2.02
N CYS A 399 3.28 0.49 2.32
CA CYS A 399 3.87 -0.51 1.43
C CYS A 399 3.05 -0.73 0.16
N VAL A 400 1.73 -0.87 0.28
CA VAL A 400 0.80 -1.05 -0.84
C VAL A 400 0.76 0.20 -1.72
N GLU A 401 0.68 1.39 -1.11
CA GLU A 401 0.68 2.67 -1.85
C GLU A 401 1.94 2.88 -2.68
N GLN A 402 3.09 2.45 -2.18
CA GLN A 402 4.38 2.63 -2.86
C GLN A 402 4.76 1.51 -3.80
N CYS A 403 4.07 0.38 -3.79
CA CYS A 403 4.40 -0.77 -4.64
C CYS A 403 4.08 -0.46 -6.12
N PRO A 404 5.08 -0.53 -7.02
CA PRO A 404 4.86 -0.25 -8.43
C PRO A 404 4.17 -1.39 -9.19
N VAL A 405 4.04 -2.56 -8.57
CA VAL A 405 3.48 -3.78 -9.16
C VAL A 405 2.28 -4.33 -8.37
N ASP A 406 1.66 -3.50 -7.53
CA ASP A 406 0.41 -3.78 -6.82
C ASP A 406 0.38 -5.03 -5.91
N ILE A 407 1.46 -5.29 -5.17
CA ILE A 407 1.49 -6.34 -4.14
C ILE A 407 0.61 -5.94 -2.95
N GLU A 408 -0.23 -6.86 -2.49
CA GLU A 408 -1.23 -6.66 -1.44
C GLU A 408 -0.68 -7.04 -0.05
N HIS A 409 0.40 -6.37 0.39
CA HIS A 409 1.17 -6.71 1.60
C HIS A 409 0.35 -6.78 2.89
N ILE A 410 -0.68 -5.91 3.05
CA ILE A 410 -1.48 -5.88 4.28
C ILE A 410 -2.33 -7.13 4.40
N ASP A 411 -2.93 -7.56 3.29
CA ASP A 411 -3.78 -8.74 3.28
C ASP A 411 -2.97 -9.99 3.68
N HIS A 412 -1.77 -10.14 3.11
CA HIS A 412 -0.88 -11.26 3.48
C HIS A 412 -0.51 -11.26 4.97
N ILE A 413 -0.25 -10.08 5.56
CA ILE A 413 0.07 -9.97 6.99
C ILE A 413 -1.16 -10.30 7.84
N VAL A 414 -2.34 -9.78 7.46
CA VAL A 414 -3.56 -10.01 8.23
C VAL A 414 -4.00 -11.47 8.13
N ASP A 415 -3.87 -12.11 6.99
CA ASP A 415 -4.21 -13.53 6.82
C ASP A 415 -3.33 -14.45 7.69
N MET A 416 -2.03 -14.14 7.82
CA MET A 416 -1.17 -14.82 8.79
C MET A 416 -1.57 -14.53 10.24
N ARG A 417 -1.94 -13.28 10.58
CA ARG A 417 -2.44 -12.92 11.90
C ARG A 417 -3.75 -13.64 12.25
N ARG A 418 -4.66 -13.81 11.29
CA ARG A 418 -5.92 -14.54 11.46
C ARG A 418 -5.65 -15.94 12.00
N TYR A 419 -4.73 -16.68 11.39
CA TYR A 419 -4.34 -18.01 11.88
C TYR A 419 -3.73 -17.96 13.29
N GLN A 420 -2.78 -17.04 13.51
CA GLN A 420 -2.12 -16.90 14.82
C GLN A 420 -3.10 -16.55 15.95
N VAL A 421 -4.11 -15.73 15.67
CA VAL A 421 -5.09 -15.31 16.69
C VAL A 421 -6.17 -16.35 16.91
N MET A 422 -6.71 -16.92 15.84
CA MET A 422 -7.91 -17.78 15.92
C MET A 422 -7.58 -19.24 16.24
N ILE A 423 -6.46 -19.74 15.74
CA ILE A 423 -6.07 -21.15 15.90
C ILE A 423 -4.98 -21.29 16.96
N GLU A 424 -3.87 -20.58 16.83
CA GLU A 424 -2.72 -20.72 17.73
C GLU A 424 -2.89 -19.95 19.05
N SER A 425 -3.83 -18.99 19.11
CA SER A 425 -3.95 -18.05 20.25
C SER A 425 -2.63 -17.34 20.58
N ALA A 426 -1.75 -17.21 19.59
CA ALA A 426 -0.40 -16.69 19.70
C ALA A 426 -0.34 -15.20 19.26
N PHE A 427 -0.65 -14.31 20.19
CA PHE A 427 -0.60 -12.85 19.98
C PHE A 427 -0.12 -12.14 21.26
N PRO A 428 0.34 -10.87 21.17
CA PRO A 428 0.78 -10.12 22.35
C PRO A 428 -0.30 -10.06 23.44
N SER A 429 0.06 -10.39 24.67
CA SER A 429 -0.88 -10.56 25.80
C SER A 429 -1.72 -9.31 26.09
N GLU A 430 -1.17 -8.13 25.83
CA GLU A 430 -1.86 -6.84 26.00
C GLU A 430 -3.09 -6.73 25.07
N ALA A 431 -3.00 -7.28 23.86
CA ALA A 431 -4.11 -7.32 22.91
C ALA A 431 -5.27 -8.21 23.40
N GLY A 432 -4.99 -9.25 24.20
CA GLY A 432 -6.02 -10.11 24.80
C GLY A 432 -6.96 -9.35 25.73
N THR A 433 -6.45 -8.36 26.48
CA THR A 433 -7.31 -7.48 27.30
C THR A 433 -8.24 -6.65 26.44
N MET A 434 -7.76 -6.09 25.33
CA MET A 434 -8.56 -5.33 24.37
C MET A 434 -9.67 -6.20 23.75
N LEU A 435 -9.36 -7.43 23.29
CA LEU A 435 -10.34 -8.36 22.72
C LEU A 435 -11.43 -8.70 23.74
N LYS A 436 -11.04 -9.05 24.99
CA LYS A 436 -11.99 -9.34 26.07
C LYS A 436 -12.89 -8.15 26.40
N ASN A 437 -12.37 -6.93 26.35
CA ASN A 437 -13.15 -5.72 26.56
C ASN A 437 -14.13 -5.46 25.43
N LEU A 438 -13.71 -5.66 24.17
CA LEU A 438 -14.57 -5.55 22.99
C LEU A 438 -15.74 -6.53 23.07
N GLU A 439 -15.46 -7.81 23.36
CA GLU A 439 -16.46 -8.84 23.49
C GLU A 439 -17.49 -8.54 24.61
N LYS A 440 -17.01 -8.15 25.80
CA LYS A 440 -17.87 -7.99 26.98
C LYS A 440 -18.55 -6.62 27.10
N LYS A 441 -17.95 -5.57 26.56
CA LYS A 441 -18.38 -4.18 26.77
C LYS A 441 -18.59 -3.39 25.46
N GLY A 442 -18.32 -3.97 24.31
CA GLY A 442 -18.41 -3.30 23.01
C GLY A 442 -17.45 -2.14 22.85
N ASN A 443 -16.41 -2.02 23.70
CA ASN A 443 -15.38 -1.00 23.58
C ASN A 443 -14.04 -1.50 24.15
N PRO A 444 -12.89 -1.04 23.60
CA PRO A 444 -11.59 -1.56 23.98
C PRO A 444 -11.12 -1.16 25.38
N TRP A 445 -11.70 -0.12 26.00
CA TRP A 445 -11.37 0.31 27.36
C TRP A 445 -12.09 -0.49 28.44
N GLY A 446 -13.12 -1.28 28.09
CA GLY A 446 -13.94 -2.04 29.05
C GLY A 446 -14.86 -1.15 29.91
N LEU A 447 -15.12 0.08 29.47
CA LEU A 447 -15.95 1.05 30.18
C LEU A 447 -17.45 0.76 30.01
N ALA A 448 -18.27 1.27 30.93
CA ALA A 448 -19.70 1.02 30.93
C ALA A 448 -20.41 1.80 29.81
N LYS A 449 -21.45 1.19 29.21
CA LYS A 449 -22.30 1.75 28.16
C LYS A 449 -22.78 3.18 28.45
N LYS A 450 -23.19 3.49 29.68
CA LYS A 450 -23.67 4.82 30.10
C LYS A 450 -22.63 5.94 29.97
N GLN A 451 -21.34 5.59 30.01
CA GLN A 451 -20.26 6.59 29.91
C GLN A 451 -20.11 7.15 28.48
N ARG A 452 -20.66 6.47 27.47
CA ARG A 452 -20.59 6.94 26.07
C ARG A 452 -21.33 8.24 25.82
N VAL A 453 -22.31 8.59 26.66
CA VAL A 453 -23.13 9.81 26.55
C VAL A 453 -22.78 10.88 27.57
N GLU A 454 -21.78 10.65 28.42
CA GLU A 454 -21.46 11.64 29.49
C GLU A 454 -20.99 12.98 28.92
N TRP A 455 -20.30 12.96 27.78
CA TRP A 455 -19.84 14.19 27.12
C TRP A 455 -20.97 15.11 26.66
N THR A 456 -22.20 14.61 26.41
CA THR A 456 -23.35 15.42 26.01
C THR A 456 -23.82 16.38 27.11
N LYS A 457 -23.44 16.11 28.36
CA LYS A 457 -23.73 16.99 29.50
C LYS A 457 -22.77 18.18 29.63
N GLU A 458 -21.70 18.16 28.82
CA GLU A 458 -20.63 19.17 28.83
C GLU A 458 -20.74 20.16 27.67
N VAL A 459 -21.85 20.12 26.92
CA VAL A 459 -22.19 21.06 25.85
C VAL A 459 -23.48 21.82 26.24
N ASP A 460 -23.63 23.06 25.75
CA ASP A 460 -24.72 23.96 26.13
C ASP A 460 -25.99 23.81 25.26
N PHE A 461 -26.11 22.74 24.50
CA PHE A 461 -27.23 22.42 23.63
C PHE A 461 -27.61 20.95 23.76
N GLU A 462 -28.84 20.61 23.37
CA GLU A 462 -29.31 19.22 23.37
C GLU A 462 -28.69 18.42 22.21
N VAL A 463 -28.18 17.25 22.53
CA VAL A 463 -27.68 16.26 21.55
C VAL A 463 -28.70 15.11 21.49
N PRO A 464 -29.50 15.03 20.43
CA PRO A 464 -30.53 14.01 20.31
C PRO A 464 -29.96 12.61 20.23
N ILE A 465 -30.56 11.67 20.95
CA ILE A 465 -30.21 10.24 20.95
C ILE A 465 -31.33 9.47 20.27
N VAL A 466 -30.98 8.67 19.25
CA VAL A 466 -31.93 7.81 18.54
C VAL A 466 -32.53 6.77 19.48
N GLY A 467 -33.83 6.54 19.37
CA GLY A 467 -34.59 5.64 20.24
C GLY A 467 -34.96 6.22 21.61
N LYS A 468 -34.49 7.45 21.91
CA LYS A 468 -34.81 8.15 23.17
C LYS A 468 -35.42 9.55 22.93
N ASP A 469 -34.71 10.41 22.22
CA ASP A 469 -35.08 11.81 21.97
C ASP A 469 -35.65 11.99 20.55
N VAL A 470 -35.28 11.12 19.63
CA VAL A 470 -35.80 10.96 18.25
C VAL A 470 -36.09 9.49 18.00
N GLU A 471 -37.21 9.19 17.34
CA GLU A 471 -37.64 7.82 17.06
C GLU A 471 -36.76 7.19 15.98
N ASP A 472 -36.52 7.91 14.89
CA ASP A 472 -35.70 7.51 13.76
C ASP A 472 -34.89 8.70 13.19
N LEU A 473 -34.18 8.48 12.08
CA LEU A 473 -33.35 9.47 11.42
C LEU A 473 -34.02 10.18 10.24
N THR A 474 -35.36 10.14 10.11
CA THR A 474 -36.09 10.69 8.97
C THR A 474 -35.94 12.21 8.86
N GLU A 475 -35.92 12.93 9.97
CA GLU A 475 -35.74 14.38 10.01
C GLU A 475 -34.33 14.84 10.33
N ILE A 476 -33.38 13.92 10.33
CA ILE A 476 -31.97 14.13 10.70
C ILE A 476 -31.11 14.20 9.43
N ASP A 477 -30.27 15.24 9.32
CA ASP A 477 -29.36 15.39 8.17
C ASP A 477 -28.23 14.38 8.21
N TYR A 478 -27.67 14.11 9.41
CA TYR A 478 -26.56 13.18 9.63
C TYR A 478 -26.68 12.42 10.94
N LEU A 479 -26.47 11.12 10.90
CA LEU A 479 -26.11 10.37 12.10
C LEU A 479 -24.64 10.67 12.43
N TYR A 480 -24.38 11.21 13.62
CA TYR A 480 -23.01 11.38 14.11
C TYR A 480 -22.54 10.10 14.79
N TRP A 481 -21.68 9.33 14.10
CA TRP A 481 -20.97 8.20 14.69
C TRP A 481 -19.81 8.71 15.56
N VAL A 482 -19.99 8.73 16.86
CA VAL A 482 -19.03 9.27 17.83
C VAL A 482 -17.78 8.39 17.93
N GLY A 483 -17.95 7.09 17.84
CA GLY A 483 -16.88 6.12 18.01
C GLY A 483 -16.43 5.95 19.46
N CYS A 484 -15.75 4.82 19.74
CA CYS A 484 -15.31 4.53 21.10
C CYS A 484 -14.32 5.56 21.65
N ALA A 485 -13.36 6.01 20.84
CA ALA A 485 -12.37 7.00 21.28
C ALA A 485 -13.02 8.34 21.55
N GLY A 486 -13.87 8.84 20.65
CA GLY A 486 -14.58 10.10 20.80
C GLY A 486 -15.49 10.14 22.03
N ALA A 487 -16.07 9.00 22.39
CA ALA A 487 -16.97 8.89 23.54
C ALA A 487 -16.25 8.69 24.88
N LEU A 488 -15.09 8.03 24.91
CA LEU A 488 -14.52 7.48 26.14
C LEU A 488 -13.10 7.97 26.47
N GLU A 489 -12.35 8.50 25.50
CA GLU A 489 -10.98 8.99 25.70
C GLU A 489 -11.00 10.52 25.87
N ASP A 490 -10.47 11.03 26.98
CA ASP A 490 -10.64 12.43 27.39
C ASP A 490 -10.10 13.47 26.40
N ARG A 491 -9.01 13.17 25.71
CA ARG A 491 -8.44 14.04 24.66
C ARG A 491 -9.32 14.06 23.42
N ALA A 492 -9.83 12.89 23.02
CA ALA A 492 -10.70 12.74 21.86
C ALA A 492 -12.11 13.30 22.12
N LYS A 493 -12.60 13.27 23.36
CA LYS A 493 -13.87 13.95 23.76
C LYS A 493 -13.85 15.43 23.41
N LYS A 494 -12.70 16.11 23.48
CA LYS A 494 -12.59 17.53 23.08
C LYS A 494 -12.92 17.71 21.59
N THR A 495 -12.42 16.82 20.74
CA THR A 495 -12.77 16.79 19.31
C THR A 495 -14.27 16.53 19.11
N THR A 496 -14.82 15.56 19.86
CA THR A 496 -16.25 15.20 19.78
C THR A 496 -17.14 16.42 20.12
N LYS A 497 -16.84 17.11 21.21
CA LYS A 497 -17.58 18.32 21.63
C LYS A 497 -17.42 19.45 20.61
N ALA A 498 -16.19 19.71 20.17
CA ALA A 498 -15.92 20.76 19.20
C ALA A 498 -16.67 20.51 17.87
N PHE A 499 -16.69 19.27 17.40
CA PHE A 499 -17.41 18.93 16.18
C PHE A 499 -18.95 19.05 16.36
N ALA A 500 -19.50 18.56 17.46
CA ALA A 500 -20.91 18.68 17.76
C ALA A 500 -21.35 20.17 17.87
N GLU A 501 -20.54 21.02 18.51
CA GLU A 501 -20.79 22.45 18.61
C GLU A 501 -20.74 23.15 17.24
N LEU A 502 -19.78 22.76 16.36
CA LEU A 502 -19.72 23.27 14.98
C LEU A 502 -20.95 22.87 14.16
N LEU A 503 -21.47 21.64 14.32
CA LEU A 503 -22.73 21.22 13.70
C LEU A 503 -23.91 22.05 14.19
N HIS A 504 -23.99 22.31 15.52
CA HIS A 504 -25.02 23.13 16.12
C HIS A 504 -24.96 24.58 15.59
N ILE A 505 -23.78 25.20 15.54
CA ILE A 505 -23.57 26.55 14.98
C ILE A 505 -24.00 26.62 13.52
N ALA A 506 -23.70 25.58 12.74
CA ALA A 506 -24.05 25.50 11.33
C ALA A 506 -25.54 25.19 11.06
N GLY A 507 -26.33 24.94 12.11
CA GLY A 507 -27.75 24.56 12.00
C GLY A 507 -27.98 23.18 11.36
N VAL A 508 -27.01 22.28 11.44
CA VAL A 508 -27.11 20.90 10.94
C VAL A 508 -27.86 20.06 11.96
N LYS A 509 -28.93 19.41 11.53
CA LYS A 509 -29.69 18.48 12.37
C LYS A 509 -28.93 17.15 12.43
N PHE A 510 -28.44 16.79 13.61
CA PHE A 510 -27.72 15.53 13.83
C PHE A 510 -28.25 14.80 15.07
N ALA A 511 -28.07 13.49 15.10
CA ALA A 511 -28.35 12.65 16.26
C ALA A 511 -27.22 11.64 16.45
N ILE A 512 -27.16 11.03 17.64
CA ILE A 512 -26.18 9.98 17.98
C ILE A 512 -26.90 8.70 18.39
N MET A 513 -26.23 7.54 18.27
CA MET A 513 -26.75 6.25 18.77
C MET A 513 -26.61 6.12 20.31
N GLY A 514 -25.83 7.01 20.90
CA GLY A 514 -25.65 7.06 22.34
C GLY A 514 -25.02 5.79 22.93
N GLY A 515 -25.70 5.18 23.89
CA GLY A 515 -25.18 4.00 24.56
C GLY A 515 -25.25 2.72 23.73
N ASP A 516 -26.03 2.67 22.67
CA ASP A 516 -26.20 1.47 21.83
C ASP A 516 -25.08 1.29 20.82
N GLU A 517 -24.38 2.37 20.51
CA GLU A 517 -23.19 2.33 19.65
C GLU A 517 -22.09 1.43 20.26
N LYS A 518 -21.61 0.46 19.49
CA LYS A 518 -20.45 -0.37 19.83
C LYS A 518 -19.23 -0.01 18.99
N CYS A 519 -18.07 -0.53 19.37
CA CYS A 519 -16.90 -0.42 18.52
C CYS A 519 -17.17 -1.03 17.13
N THR A 520 -16.69 -0.38 16.08
CA THR A 520 -16.84 -0.90 14.71
C THR A 520 -16.14 -2.24 14.45
N GLY A 521 -15.34 -2.74 15.41
CA GLY A 521 -14.57 -3.97 15.24
C GLY A 521 -13.22 -3.80 14.53
N ASP A 522 -12.85 -2.58 14.10
CA ASP A 522 -11.59 -2.30 13.38
C ASP A 522 -10.37 -2.94 14.06
N SER A 523 -10.18 -2.74 15.36
CA SER A 523 -9.02 -3.27 16.08
C SER A 523 -9.01 -4.80 16.16
N ALA A 524 -10.17 -5.45 16.31
CA ALA A 524 -10.30 -6.91 16.30
C ALA A 524 -9.91 -7.46 14.91
N ARG A 525 -10.46 -6.89 13.85
CA ARG A 525 -10.19 -7.32 12.46
C ARG A 525 -8.72 -7.17 12.08
N ARG A 526 -8.08 -6.03 12.41
CA ARG A 526 -6.66 -5.76 12.10
C ARG A 526 -5.71 -6.59 12.96
N LEU A 527 -6.16 -7.04 14.13
CA LEU A 527 -5.43 -8.02 14.93
C LEU A 527 -5.47 -9.42 14.30
N GLY A 528 -6.60 -9.78 13.65
CA GLY A 528 -6.86 -11.09 13.06
C GLY A 528 -8.04 -11.84 13.69
N ASN A 529 -8.79 -11.21 14.61
CA ASN A 529 -10.00 -11.83 15.20
C ASN A 529 -11.21 -11.46 14.33
N GLU A 530 -11.43 -12.24 13.27
CA GLU A 530 -12.51 -12.03 12.32
C GLU A 530 -13.90 -12.31 12.92
N PRO A 531 -14.14 -13.39 13.72
CA PRO A 531 -15.45 -13.63 14.33
C PRO A 531 -15.91 -12.48 15.22
N LEU A 532 -15.02 -11.94 16.06
CA LEU A 532 -15.38 -10.80 16.93
C LEU A 532 -15.66 -9.54 16.11
N PHE A 533 -14.95 -9.34 14.99
CA PHE A 533 -15.27 -8.24 14.07
C PHE A 533 -16.67 -8.41 13.47
N GLN A 534 -17.00 -9.62 12.99
CA GLN A 534 -18.31 -9.89 12.39
C GLN A 534 -19.44 -9.72 13.41
N GLN A 535 -19.29 -10.25 14.61
CA GLN A 535 -20.27 -10.07 15.66
C GLN A 535 -20.54 -8.58 15.94
N LEU A 536 -19.50 -7.79 16.20
CA LEU A 536 -19.65 -6.35 16.47
C LEU A 536 -20.21 -5.58 15.26
N GLY A 537 -19.80 -5.98 14.06
CA GLY A 537 -20.25 -5.37 12.81
C GLY A 537 -21.72 -5.67 12.53
N GLN A 538 -22.16 -6.90 12.64
CA GLN A 538 -23.56 -7.31 12.46
C GLN A 538 -24.47 -6.61 13.46
N GLU A 539 -24.09 -6.57 14.76
CA GLU A 539 -24.85 -5.86 15.77
C GLU A 539 -24.98 -4.35 15.46
N ASN A 540 -23.90 -3.71 14.97
CA ASN A 540 -23.95 -2.30 14.57
C ASN A 540 -24.75 -2.10 13.28
N VAL A 541 -24.68 -3.01 12.30
CA VAL A 541 -25.44 -2.95 11.05
C VAL A 541 -26.93 -3.07 11.32
N ALA A 542 -27.35 -4.05 12.13
CA ALA A 542 -28.75 -4.22 12.53
C ALA A 542 -29.28 -2.95 13.24
N MET A 543 -28.52 -2.42 14.20
CA MET A 543 -28.85 -1.18 14.91
C MET A 543 -28.99 0.03 13.95
N LEU A 544 -28.05 0.18 12.99
CA LEU A 544 -28.06 1.28 12.03
C LEU A 544 -29.22 1.15 11.03
N ASN A 545 -29.50 -0.06 10.51
CA ASN A 545 -30.63 -0.29 9.61
C ASN A 545 -31.95 0.08 10.30
N MET A 546 -32.14 -0.36 11.53
CA MET A 546 -33.32 -0.01 12.35
C MET A 546 -33.43 1.51 12.53
N ALA A 547 -32.32 2.20 12.88
CA ALA A 547 -32.30 3.65 13.07
C ALA A 547 -32.63 4.43 11.79
N PHE A 548 -32.27 3.89 10.63
CA PHE A 548 -32.68 4.44 9.32
C PHE A 548 -34.07 3.98 8.89
N GLY A 549 -34.78 3.21 9.69
CA GLY A 549 -36.16 2.72 9.41
C GLY A 549 -36.17 1.64 8.35
N GLU A 550 -35.15 0.77 8.33
CA GLU A 550 -35.14 -0.47 7.56
C GLU A 550 -35.43 -1.65 8.49
N ASP A 551 -36.24 -2.58 8.01
CA ASP A 551 -36.49 -3.87 8.66
C ASP A 551 -35.86 -4.96 7.81
N ASP A 552 -34.98 -5.76 8.39
CA ASP A 552 -34.29 -6.82 7.66
C ASP A 552 -35.25 -7.93 7.22
N ASP A 553 -36.37 -8.10 7.90
CA ASP A 553 -37.44 -9.06 7.56
C ASP A 553 -38.39 -8.51 6.44
N GLU A 554 -38.36 -7.21 6.15
CA GLU A 554 -39.19 -6.54 5.16
C GLU A 554 -38.32 -5.86 4.07
N PRO A 555 -37.90 -6.57 3.00
CA PRO A 555 -36.99 -6.05 1.97
C PRO A 555 -37.46 -4.77 1.26
N GLU A 556 -38.77 -4.49 1.26
CA GLU A 556 -39.38 -3.27 0.69
C GLU A 556 -39.08 -2.01 1.53
N THR A 557 -38.61 -2.16 2.77
CA THR A 557 -38.20 -1.04 3.63
C THR A 557 -36.79 -0.52 3.31
N LYS A 558 -36.01 -1.24 2.51
CA LYS A 558 -34.63 -0.87 2.17
C LYS A 558 -34.54 0.48 1.47
N LYS A 559 -33.74 1.38 2.04
CA LYS A 559 -33.54 2.74 1.55
C LYS A 559 -32.27 2.87 0.73
N PRO A 560 -32.20 3.80 -0.25
CA PRO A 560 -30.99 4.02 -1.00
C PRO A 560 -29.87 4.54 -0.10
N LYS A 561 -28.63 4.13 -0.38
CA LYS A 561 -27.41 4.51 0.36
C LYS A 561 -27.31 6.03 0.60
N SER A 562 -27.69 6.85 -0.38
CA SER A 562 -27.64 8.32 -0.32
C SER A 562 -28.58 8.95 0.71
N SER A 563 -29.57 8.23 1.21
CA SER A 563 -30.46 8.71 2.29
C SER A 563 -29.98 8.30 3.69
N LYS A 564 -28.98 7.43 3.78
CA LYS A 564 -28.42 6.90 5.03
C LYS A 564 -27.06 7.55 5.30
N LYS A 565 -27.07 8.80 5.76
CA LYS A 565 -25.88 9.64 5.90
C LYS A 565 -25.28 9.52 7.30
N ILE A 566 -24.00 9.11 7.35
CA ILE A 566 -23.23 9.00 8.59
C ILE A 566 -22.00 9.89 8.50
N VAL A 567 -21.73 10.66 9.56
CA VAL A 567 -20.47 11.41 9.72
C VAL A 567 -19.68 10.86 10.89
N ALA A 568 -18.37 10.65 10.69
CA ALA A 568 -17.48 10.11 11.72
C ALA A 568 -16.21 10.97 11.88
N THR A 569 -15.76 11.16 13.12
CA THR A 569 -14.49 11.85 13.43
C THR A 569 -13.29 10.92 13.39
N CYS A 570 -13.49 9.61 13.50
CA CYS A 570 -12.43 8.61 13.46
C CYS A 570 -12.29 8.01 12.07
N PRO A 571 -11.12 8.17 11.38
CA PRO A 571 -10.87 7.56 10.08
C PRO A 571 -10.95 6.03 10.06
N HIS A 572 -10.69 5.37 11.19
CA HIS A 572 -10.84 3.92 11.33
C HIS A 572 -12.32 3.52 11.29
N CYS A 573 -13.17 4.20 12.08
CA CYS A 573 -14.62 3.99 12.03
C CYS A 573 -15.18 4.32 10.65
N PHE A 574 -14.80 5.48 10.09
CA PHE A 574 -15.14 5.88 8.73
C PHE A 574 -14.82 4.78 7.72
N ASN A 575 -13.58 4.26 7.73
CA ASN A 575 -13.14 3.21 6.81
C ASN A 575 -13.95 1.92 6.98
N THR A 576 -14.18 1.49 8.23
CA THR A 576 -14.88 0.23 8.50
C THR A 576 -16.34 0.32 8.10
N ILE A 577 -17.04 1.39 8.45
CA ILE A 577 -18.46 1.55 8.10
C ILE A 577 -18.62 1.72 6.58
N ALA A 578 -17.77 2.53 5.93
CA ALA A 578 -17.90 2.81 4.50
C ALA A 578 -17.48 1.64 3.59
N ASN A 579 -16.45 0.89 3.98
CA ASN A 579 -15.78 -0.06 3.08
C ASN A 579 -15.93 -1.53 3.52
N GLU A 580 -16.21 -1.81 4.79
CA GLU A 580 -16.24 -3.18 5.31
C GLU A 580 -17.63 -3.63 5.76
N TYR A 581 -18.48 -2.73 6.28
CA TYR A 581 -19.87 -3.06 6.61
C TYR A 581 -20.72 -3.49 5.40
N PRO A 582 -20.42 -3.07 4.14
CA PRO A 582 -21.10 -3.67 2.97
C PRO A 582 -20.93 -5.20 2.88
N GLN A 583 -19.87 -5.78 3.43
CA GLN A 583 -19.66 -7.23 3.53
C GLN A 583 -20.63 -7.90 4.54
N LEU A 584 -21.25 -7.10 5.40
CA LEU A 584 -22.20 -7.52 6.42
C LEU A 584 -23.65 -7.00 6.13
N GLY A 585 -23.91 -6.53 4.91
CA GLY A 585 -25.22 -6.03 4.50
C GLY A 585 -25.50 -4.57 4.84
N GLY A 586 -24.53 -3.83 5.43
CA GLY A 586 -24.68 -2.42 5.81
C GLY A 586 -24.19 -1.44 4.74
N GLU A 587 -25.08 -0.80 4.00
CA GLU A 587 -24.74 0.19 2.97
C GLU A 587 -25.13 1.61 3.41
N TYR A 588 -24.13 2.46 3.69
CA TYR A 588 -24.30 3.83 4.19
C TYR A 588 -23.46 4.84 3.39
N GLU A 589 -23.96 6.08 3.25
CA GLU A 589 -23.16 7.20 2.78
C GLU A 589 -22.37 7.76 3.96
N VAL A 590 -21.11 7.38 4.06
CA VAL A 590 -20.25 7.78 5.17
C VAL A 590 -19.30 8.88 4.72
N ILE A 591 -19.22 9.96 5.49
CA ILE A 591 -18.25 11.04 5.28
C ILE A 591 -17.42 11.26 6.55
N HIS A 592 -16.21 11.73 6.35
CA HIS A 592 -15.35 12.12 7.46
C HIS A 592 -15.68 13.55 7.91
N HIS A 593 -15.60 13.86 9.21
CA HIS A 593 -15.97 15.17 9.74
C HIS A 593 -15.29 16.34 9.03
N THR A 594 -14.05 16.19 8.58
CA THR A 594 -13.34 17.23 7.82
C THR A 594 -13.96 17.53 6.45
N GLN A 595 -14.59 16.55 5.81
CA GLN A 595 -15.30 16.76 4.56
C GLN A 595 -16.59 17.57 4.80
N LEU A 596 -17.33 17.24 5.87
CA LEU A 596 -18.52 17.98 6.22
C LEU A 596 -18.19 19.42 6.64
N LEU A 597 -17.18 19.61 7.49
CA LEU A 597 -16.75 20.94 7.92
C LEU A 597 -16.31 21.82 6.75
N GLN A 598 -15.53 21.27 5.81
CA GLN A 598 -15.17 21.98 4.59
C GLN A 598 -16.41 22.41 3.81
N HIS A 599 -17.36 21.50 3.60
CA HIS A 599 -18.62 21.79 2.91
C HIS A 599 -19.41 22.92 3.59
N LEU A 600 -19.53 22.88 4.93
CA LEU A 600 -20.22 23.92 5.71
C LEU A 600 -19.52 25.28 5.64
N ILE A 601 -18.20 25.31 5.55
CA ILE A 601 -17.42 26.56 5.31
C ILE A 601 -17.71 27.08 3.88
N ASP A 602 -17.72 26.22 2.89
CA ASP A 602 -17.95 26.60 1.50
C ASP A 602 -19.38 27.09 1.26
N GLU A 603 -20.34 26.58 2.02
CA GLU A 603 -21.74 27.07 2.05
C GLU A 603 -21.93 28.36 2.89
N GLY A 604 -20.89 28.83 3.57
CA GLY A 604 -20.98 30.00 4.44
C GLY A 604 -21.75 29.80 5.74
N LYS A 605 -22.00 28.54 6.13
CA LYS A 605 -22.62 28.21 7.42
C LYS A 605 -21.65 28.26 8.59
N LEU A 606 -20.36 28.06 8.32
CA LEU A 606 -19.27 28.25 9.26
C LEU A 606 -18.31 29.31 8.69
N ILE A 607 -18.14 30.40 9.41
CA ILE A 607 -17.29 31.53 8.97
C ILE A 607 -16.16 31.70 9.99
N PRO A 608 -14.93 31.27 9.66
CA PRO A 608 -13.77 31.54 10.53
C PRO A 608 -13.41 33.02 10.52
N VAL A 609 -13.53 33.69 11.66
CA VAL A 609 -13.29 35.15 11.83
C VAL A 609 -12.22 35.47 12.85
N THR A 610 -12.15 34.67 13.93
CA THR A 610 -11.20 34.88 15.01
C THR A 610 -9.83 34.31 14.63
N PRO A 611 -8.74 35.11 14.67
CA PRO A 611 -7.41 34.62 14.38
C PRO A 611 -6.92 33.58 15.40
N VAL A 612 -6.35 32.50 14.90
CA VAL A 612 -5.54 31.54 15.67
C VAL A 612 -4.10 31.69 15.22
N GLU A 613 -3.28 32.35 16.03
CA GLU A 613 -1.91 32.66 15.65
C GLU A 613 -0.97 31.48 15.85
N GLY A 614 -0.10 31.20 14.86
CA GLY A 614 0.98 30.24 15.02
C GLY A 614 1.41 29.51 13.76
N LEU A 615 2.54 28.80 13.89
CA LEU A 615 3.03 27.86 12.89
C LEU A 615 2.41 26.50 13.17
N ILE A 616 1.65 26.01 12.19
CA ILE A 616 0.99 24.69 12.27
C ILE A 616 1.61 23.71 11.29
N THR A 617 1.72 22.46 11.71
CA THR A 617 2.02 21.34 10.81
C THR A 617 0.96 20.25 10.96
N TYR A 618 0.57 19.63 9.82
CA TYR A 618 -0.51 18.66 9.78
C TYR A 618 -0.01 17.22 9.63
N HIS A 619 -0.47 16.34 10.49
CA HIS A 619 -0.25 14.90 10.40
C HIS A 619 -1.39 14.22 9.64
N ASP A 620 -1.09 13.64 8.48
CA ASP A 620 -2.05 12.86 7.68
C ASP A 620 -2.38 11.52 8.36
N PRO A 621 -3.61 11.29 8.82
CA PRO A 621 -4.05 9.98 9.26
C PRO A 621 -4.04 8.98 8.11
N CYS A 622 -3.44 7.81 8.31
CA CYS A 622 -3.25 6.85 7.22
C CYS A 622 -4.58 6.28 6.68
N TYR A 623 -5.58 6.08 7.53
CA TYR A 623 -6.89 5.59 7.11
C TYR A 623 -7.74 6.66 6.41
N LEU A 624 -7.54 7.94 6.69
CA LEU A 624 -8.14 9.03 5.91
C LEU A 624 -7.43 9.19 4.56
N GLY A 625 -6.11 9.37 4.60
CA GLY A 625 -5.29 9.67 3.40
C GLY A 625 -5.04 8.45 2.53
N ARG A 626 -4.19 7.50 2.95
CA ARG A 626 -3.77 6.39 2.09
C ARG A 626 -4.87 5.41 1.75
N HIS A 627 -5.69 5.01 2.74
CA HIS A 627 -6.78 4.09 2.52
C HIS A 627 -7.94 4.71 1.72
N ASN A 628 -8.33 5.95 2.04
CA ASN A 628 -9.51 6.59 1.45
C ASN A 628 -9.22 7.78 0.52
N LYS A 629 -7.94 8.15 0.31
CA LYS A 629 -7.48 9.21 -0.61
C LYS A 629 -7.97 10.62 -0.27
N ILE A 630 -8.36 10.87 0.97
CA ILE A 630 -8.84 12.16 1.46
C ILE A 630 -7.67 12.92 2.09
N TYR A 631 -7.15 13.94 1.38
CA TYR A 631 -5.99 14.76 1.79
C TYR A 631 -6.30 16.25 1.85
N THR A 632 -7.24 16.72 1.04
CA THR A 632 -7.53 18.14 0.80
C THR A 632 -8.33 18.78 1.93
N PRO A 633 -9.46 18.20 2.42
CA PRO A 633 -10.34 18.86 3.37
C PRO A 633 -9.67 19.41 4.64
N PRO A 634 -8.82 18.65 5.36
CA PRO A 634 -8.15 19.17 6.53
C PRO A 634 -7.26 20.40 6.25
N ARG A 635 -6.62 20.42 5.10
CA ARG A 635 -5.74 21.52 4.68
C ARG A 635 -6.51 22.76 4.30
N GLU A 636 -7.66 22.60 3.66
CA GLU A 636 -8.54 23.72 3.30
C GLU A 636 -9.15 24.34 4.55
N ILE A 637 -9.55 23.54 5.54
CA ILE A 637 -9.99 24.07 6.84
C ILE A 637 -8.88 24.89 7.48
N ILE A 638 -7.66 24.35 7.60
CA ILE A 638 -6.52 25.05 8.19
C ILE A 638 -6.23 26.37 7.43
N ALA A 639 -6.31 26.36 6.10
CA ALA A 639 -6.06 27.53 5.28
C ALA A 639 -7.13 28.63 5.43
N LYS A 640 -8.34 28.28 5.86
CA LYS A 640 -9.44 29.24 6.11
C LYS A 640 -9.37 29.88 7.48
N VAL A 641 -8.67 29.29 8.45
CA VAL A 641 -8.49 29.85 9.80
C VAL A 641 -7.48 31.00 9.74
N PRO A 642 -7.86 32.26 10.06
CA PRO A 642 -6.93 33.38 10.03
C PRO A 642 -5.78 33.21 11.03
N GLY A 643 -4.59 33.75 10.73
CA GLY A 643 -3.41 33.73 11.61
C GLY A 643 -2.56 32.45 11.53
N LEU A 644 -3.09 31.32 11.05
CA LEU A 644 -2.34 30.08 10.92
C LEU A 644 -1.39 30.11 9.70
N ARG A 645 -0.15 29.69 9.93
CA ARG A 645 0.84 29.45 8.87
C ARG A 645 1.14 27.97 8.79
N ASN A 646 0.66 27.29 7.74
CA ASN A 646 0.86 25.85 7.56
C ASN A 646 2.21 25.55 6.90
N GLU A 647 3.01 24.68 7.53
CA GLU A 647 4.23 24.11 6.98
C GLU A 647 4.15 22.58 6.97
N GLU A 648 4.32 21.99 5.77
CA GLU A 648 4.21 20.53 5.59
C GLU A 648 5.47 19.82 6.09
N MET A 649 5.28 18.74 6.82
CA MET A 649 6.37 17.81 7.13
C MET A 649 6.94 17.19 5.84
N HIS A 650 8.21 16.79 5.83
CA HIS A 650 8.84 16.15 4.68
C HIS A 650 8.03 14.93 4.18
N ARG A 651 7.55 14.08 5.11
CA ARG A 651 6.70 12.93 4.82
C ARG A 651 5.22 13.32 5.05
N HIS A 652 4.52 13.73 4.01
CA HIS A 652 3.11 14.14 4.05
C HIS A 652 2.29 13.46 2.95
N LYS A 653 0.98 13.58 3.00
CA LYS A 653 0.01 12.97 2.06
C LYS A 653 0.26 11.48 1.89
N GLU A 654 0.38 10.98 0.64
CA GLU A 654 0.61 9.55 0.36
C GLU A 654 1.92 9.01 0.94
N ARG A 655 2.91 9.87 1.22
CA ARG A 655 4.17 9.51 1.88
C ARG A 655 4.15 9.76 3.38
N GLY A 656 3.03 10.22 3.95
CA GLY A 656 2.90 10.51 5.36
C GLY A 656 3.40 9.36 6.26
N PHE A 657 4.16 9.68 7.30
CA PHE A 657 4.62 8.68 8.26
C PHE A 657 3.51 8.36 9.26
N CYS A 658 3.41 7.10 9.70
CA CYS A 658 2.38 6.63 10.62
C CYS A 658 2.54 7.20 12.03
N CYS A 659 1.44 7.36 12.77
CA CYS A 659 1.46 7.67 14.21
C CYS A 659 1.76 6.45 15.10
N GLY A 660 1.61 5.23 14.57
CA GLY A 660 1.89 4.00 15.29
C GLY A 660 0.66 3.27 15.86
N ALA A 661 -0.54 3.85 15.80
CA ALA A 661 -1.74 3.29 16.44
C ALA A 661 -2.40 2.13 15.69
N GLY A 662 -2.37 2.17 14.33
CA GLY A 662 -3.08 1.19 13.50
C GLY A 662 -2.62 -0.26 13.69
N GLY A 663 -3.37 -1.22 13.10
CA GLY A 663 -3.06 -2.64 13.21
C GLY A 663 -3.19 -3.19 14.63
N ALA A 664 -4.09 -2.63 15.41
CA ALA A 664 -4.25 -2.88 16.86
C ALA A 664 -3.02 -2.52 17.72
N ARG A 665 -2.00 -1.86 17.15
CA ARG A 665 -0.75 -1.51 17.85
C ARG A 665 -0.93 -0.53 19.00
N MET A 666 -1.97 0.29 18.99
CA MET A 666 -2.30 1.17 20.12
C MET A 666 -2.51 0.41 21.44
N TRP A 667 -2.89 -0.86 21.33
CA TRP A 667 -3.20 -1.75 22.47
C TRP A 667 -2.05 -2.68 22.84
N MET A 668 -0.87 -2.48 22.25
CA MET A 668 0.33 -3.30 22.45
C MET A 668 1.51 -2.42 22.84
N GLU A 669 2.43 -2.98 23.64
CA GLU A 669 3.69 -2.31 23.97
C GLU A 669 4.68 -2.34 22.80
N GLU A 670 5.36 -1.23 22.58
CA GLU A 670 6.46 -1.13 21.61
C GLU A 670 7.82 -1.35 22.30
N ARG A 671 8.26 -2.60 22.39
CA ARG A 671 9.52 -3.00 23.07
C ARG A 671 10.72 -3.03 22.13
N ILE A 672 10.51 -3.09 20.81
CA ILE A 672 11.58 -3.23 19.81
C ILE A 672 11.80 -1.90 19.11
N GLY A 673 13.06 -1.45 19.09
CA GLY A 673 13.46 -0.24 18.38
C GLY A 673 12.87 1.05 18.98
N LYS A 674 12.85 2.11 18.18
CA LYS A 674 12.25 3.40 18.54
C LYS A 674 10.72 3.34 18.40
N ARG A 675 9.97 3.97 19.30
CA ARG A 675 8.50 4.08 19.14
C ARG A 675 8.18 4.87 17.87
N ILE A 676 7.16 4.41 17.13
CA ILE A 676 6.77 4.98 15.83
C ILE A 676 6.28 6.43 16.00
N ASN A 677 5.48 6.72 17.04
CA ASN A 677 5.02 8.08 17.33
C ASN A 677 6.18 9.03 17.61
N ASN A 678 7.23 8.59 18.31
CA ASN A 678 8.42 9.40 18.57
C ASN A 678 9.15 9.79 17.27
N GLU A 679 9.25 8.89 16.30
CA GLU A 679 9.85 9.19 14.99
C GLU A 679 9.02 10.22 14.22
N ARG A 680 7.67 10.12 14.29
CA ARG A 680 6.77 11.08 13.66
C ARG A 680 6.82 12.45 14.31
N VAL A 681 6.83 12.49 15.64
CA VAL A 681 6.91 13.74 16.40
C VAL A 681 8.27 14.42 16.23
N ASP A 682 9.37 13.66 16.18
CA ASP A 682 10.70 14.24 15.88
C ASP A 682 10.68 14.96 14.50
N GLU A 683 10.02 14.40 13.51
CA GLU A 683 9.86 15.06 12.21
C GLU A 683 8.98 16.32 12.31
N ALA A 684 7.87 16.27 13.03
CA ALA A 684 7.01 17.44 13.23
C ALA A 684 7.76 18.57 13.95
N LEU A 685 8.45 18.26 15.04
CA LEU A 685 9.20 19.22 15.85
C LEU A 685 10.42 19.80 15.12
N SER A 686 10.93 19.14 14.07
CA SER A 686 12.00 19.70 13.24
C SER A 686 11.61 21.01 12.51
N LEU A 687 10.32 21.25 12.33
CA LEU A 687 9.76 22.49 11.80
C LEU A 687 9.56 23.56 12.87
N ASN A 688 9.80 23.25 14.15
CA ASN A 688 9.59 24.12 15.31
C ASN A 688 8.16 24.71 15.41
N PRO A 689 7.10 23.92 15.21
CA PRO A 689 5.72 24.38 15.17
C PRO A 689 5.22 24.84 16.55
N ASP A 690 4.16 25.64 16.56
CA ASP A 690 3.38 25.95 17.73
C ASP A 690 2.23 24.95 17.88
N ILE A 691 1.72 24.43 16.75
CA ILE A 691 0.62 23.47 16.69
C ILE A 691 0.97 22.28 15.80
N VAL A 692 0.73 21.08 16.33
CA VAL A 692 0.72 19.83 15.54
C VAL A 692 -0.73 19.40 15.41
N SER A 693 -1.30 19.42 14.22
CA SER A 693 -2.70 19.08 14.01
C SER A 693 -2.88 17.73 13.32
N THR A 694 -4.02 17.10 13.57
CA THR A 694 -4.45 15.87 12.93
C THR A 694 -5.98 15.83 12.81
N ALA A 695 -6.53 14.79 12.19
CA ALA A 695 -7.96 14.56 12.08
C ALA A 695 -8.27 13.07 12.34
N CYS A 696 -7.80 12.59 13.50
CA CYS A 696 -8.01 11.21 13.95
C CYS A 696 -7.78 11.10 15.45
N PRO A 697 -8.72 10.57 16.24
CA PRO A 697 -8.58 10.48 17.69
C PRO A 697 -7.38 9.59 18.11
N PHE A 698 -7.09 8.49 17.41
CA PHE A 698 -5.93 7.68 17.72
C PHE A 698 -4.61 8.39 17.39
N CYS A 699 -4.54 9.11 16.26
CA CYS A 699 -3.37 9.93 15.95
C CYS A 699 -3.19 11.04 17.01
N LEU A 700 -4.29 11.68 17.44
CA LEU A 700 -4.27 12.71 18.49
C LEU A 700 -3.64 12.17 19.77
N VAL A 701 -4.08 11.00 20.24
CA VAL A 701 -3.54 10.36 21.44
C VAL A 701 -2.04 10.07 21.29
N MET A 702 -1.65 9.40 20.22
CA MET A 702 -0.26 8.96 19.97
C MET A 702 0.70 10.15 19.84
N LEU A 703 0.28 11.21 19.14
CA LEU A 703 1.09 12.41 18.97
C LEU A 703 1.21 13.21 20.28
N THR A 704 0.10 13.33 21.03
CA THR A 704 0.09 14.01 22.34
C THR A 704 1.02 13.32 23.32
N ASP A 705 0.96 12.00 23.43
CA ASP A 705 1.86 11.24 24.31
C ASP A 705 3.33 11.48 23.97
N SER A 706 3.66 11.46 22.68
CA SER A 706 5.04 11.69 22.24
C SER A 706 5.48 13.15 22.46
N VAL A 707 4.63 14.15 22.18
CA VAL A 707 4.93 15.56 22.40
C VAL A 707 5.15 15.82 23.89
N ASN A 708 4.28 15.30 24.76
CA ASN A 708 4.43 15.44 26.21
C ASN A 708 5.73 14.79 26.72
N GLY A 709 6.07 13.59 26.20
CA GLY A 709 7.37 12.99 26.50
C GLY A 709 8.56 13.86 26.05
N LYS A 710 8.47 14.53 24.88
CA LYS A 710 9.50 15.46 24.41
C LYS A 710 9.58 16.76 25.21
N LYS A 711 8.45 17.27 25.73
CA LYS A 711 8.44 18.39 26.67
C LYS A 711 9.16 18.02 27.95
N ASN A 712 8.83 16.87 28.55
CA ASN A 712 9.49 16.39 29.77
C ASN A 712 11.00 16.19 29.58
N ASP A 713 11.43 15.82 28.37
CA ASP A 713 12.84 15.71 27.99
C ASP A 713 13.50 17.07 27.69
N GLY A 714 12.79 18.18 27.68
CA GLY A 714 13.27 19.50 27.26
C GLY A 714 13.56 19.60 25.74
N LYS A 715 12.96 18.73 24.92
CA LYS A 715 13.18 18.65 23.46
C LYS A 715 12.06 19.28 22.64
N ALA A 716 11.02 19.79 23.29
CA ALA A 716 9.91 20.52 22.68
C ALA A 716 9.59 21.75 23.50
N LYS A 717 9.05 22.81 22.84
CA LYS A 717 8.54 23.97 23.55
C LYS A 717 7.38 23.54 24.45
N GLU A 718 7.26 24.10 25.67
CA GLU A 718 6.11 23.83 26.55
C GLU A 718 4.77 24.25 25.91
N SER A 719 4.78 25.27 25.05
CA SER A 719 3.62 25.81 24.38
C SER A 719 3.08 24.96 23.23
N VAL A 720 3.85 23.98 22.69
CA VAL A 720 3.39 23.17 21.55
C VAL A 720 2.11 22.42 21.92
N GLN A 721 1.09 22.59 21.09
CA GLN A 721 -0.19 21.90 21.25
C GLN A 721 -0.38 20.81 20.20
N VAL A 722 -1.13 19.75 20.57
CA VAL A 722 -1.59 18.73 19.63
C VAL A 722 -3.12 18.77 19.64
N VAL A 723 -3.73 19.13 18.50
CA VAL A 723 -5.17 19.37 18.39
C VAL A 723 -5.76 18.80 17.10
N ASP A 724 -7.05 18.49 17.16
CA ASP A 724 -7.81 18.16 15.95
C ASP A 724 -8.18 19.43 15.17
N VAL A 725 -8.32 19.32 13.86
CA VAL A 725 -8.70 20.46 13.00
C VAL A 725 -10.05 21.08 13.37
N SER A 726 -11.00 20.30 13.94
CA SER A 726 -12.29 20.78 14.39
C SER A 726 -12.16 21.72 15.59
N GLN A 727 -11.20 21.50 16.49
CA GLN A 727 -10.94 22.37 17.62
C GLN A 727 -10.42 23.74 17.14
N LEU A 728 -9.48 23.75 16.18
CA LEU A 728 -8.96 24.98 15.58
C LEU A 728 -10.06 25.79 14.87
N LEU A 729 -10.92 25.07 14.15
CA LEU A 729 -12.03 25.71 13.46
C LEU A 729 -13.03 26.32 14.46
N LEU A 730 -13.36 25.60 15.53
CA LEU A 730 -14.27 26.09 16.56
C LEU A 730 -13.73 27.37 17.23
N ASP A 731 -12.44 27.37 17.58
CA ASP A 731 -11.79 28.57 18.17
C ASP A 731 -11.84 29.77 17.20
N SER A 732 -11.83 29.53 15.90
CA SER A 732 -11.91 30.59 14.89
C SER A 732 -13.34 31.05 14.57
N VAL A 733 -14.32 30.17 14.68
CA VAL A 733 -15.75 30.49 14.42
C VAL A 733 -16.37 31.20 15.61
N LYS A 734 -15.92 30.94 16.85
CA LYS A 734 -16.38 31.65 18.03
C LYS A 734 -15.99 33.12 17.97
N THR A 735 -16.98 34.00 18.02
CA THR A 735 -16.75 35.44 18.20
C THR A 735 -16.13 35.64 19.58
N PRO A 736 -15.07 36.48 19.74
CA PRO A 736 -14.59 36.84 21.06
C PRO A 736 -15.74 37.37 21.89
N ALA A 737 -15.89 36.92 23.14
CA ALA A 737 -16.83 37.52 24.07
C ALA A 737 -16.55 39.03 24.12
N ASP A 738 -17.56 39.84 23.84
CA ASP A 738 -17.43 41.29 23.76
C ASP A 738 -16.94 41.77 25.13
N PRO A 739 -15.74 42.37 25.29
CA PRO A 739 -15.25 42.84 26.57
C PRO A 739 -16.11 43.99 27.17
N ALA A 740 -17.12 44.46 26.42
CA ALA A 740 -18.07 45.47 26.88
C ALA A 740 -19.24 44.91 27.70
N GLY A 741 -19.46 43.59 27.75
CA GLY A 741 -20.58 42.99 28.51
C GLY A 741 -20.37 42.88 30.02
N GLU A 742 -19.14 43.03 30.51
CA GLU A 742 -18.84 43.00 31.97
C GLU A 742 -18.76 44.40 32.62
N ALA A 743 -18.92 45.48 31.87
CA ALA A 743 -18.78 46.86 32.40
C ALA A 743 -20.11 47.56 32.73
N GLU A 744 -21.27 46.96 32.50
CA GLU A 744 -22.59 47.60 32.75
C GLU A 744 -23.30 47.17 34.04
N SER A 745 -22.63 46.53 34.97
CA SER A 745 -23.18 46.26 36.33
C SER A 745 -22.40 46.93 37.46
N ALA A 746 -21.67 48.01 37.19
CA ALA A 746 -21.12 48.85 38.24
C ALA A 746 -22.09 49.97 38.56
N ASP A 747 -22.81 49.82 39.69
CA ASP A 747 -23.58 50.78 40.51
C ASP A 747 -23.34 52.23 40.15
N THR A 748 -24.38 52.90 39.67
CA THR A 748 -24.50 54.34 39.74
C THR A 748 -25.14 54.69 41.11
N PRO A 749 -24.48 55.41 42.01
CA PRO A 749 -25.12 55.85 43.24
C PRO A 749 -26.15 56.93 42.93
N GLU A 750 -27.38 56.74 43.47
CA GLU A 750 -28.44 57.80 43.52
C GLU A 750 -27.95 59.07 44.24
N PRO A 751 -28.27 60.24 43.72
CA PRO A 751 -27.94 61.51 44.44
C PRO A 751 -28.89 61.70 45.61
N GLU A 752 -28.33 61.90 46.80
CA GLU A 752 -29.07 62.38 48.02
C GLU A 752 -29.74 63.70 47.80
N PRO A 753 -30.94 63.90 48.38
CA PRO A 753 -31.64 65.18 48.28
C PRO A 753 -31.06 66.20 49.25
N VAL A 754 -30.64 67.34 48.72
CA VAL A 754 -30.21 68.52 49.48
C VAL A 754 -31.42 69.12 50.26
N LYS A 755 -31.25 69.24 51.56
CA LYS A 755 -31.99 70.25 52.44
C LYS A 755 -31.18 71.49 52.56
#